data_fb5fd1ff3d83f7a1dfeeeb0d801c3de8
#
_entry.id   fb5fd1ff3d83f7a1dfeeeb0d801c3de8
#
_cell.length_a   1.000
_cell.length_b   1.000
_cell.length_c   1.000
_cell.angle_alpha   90.00
_cell.angle_beta   90.00
_cell.angle_gamma   90.00
#
_symmetry.space_group_name_H-M   'P 1'
#
loop_
_entity.id
_entity.type
_entity.pdbx_description
1 polymer ?
#
loop_
_entity_poly.entity_id
_entity_poly.type
_entity_poly.pdbx_seq_one_letter_code
_entity_poly.pdbx_strand_id
1 'polypeptide(L)'
;VKKLLKRDRILFSGFANYKREYIKKDFLVAIVITAITIPQSLGFAAIAGLPIQTGLYCSLFAPVIFAIFTSSRYLIVGADSATAATVASGATAIAVAGSPEYPSAIALLGLLTGLILLAMSILRLGFLADLISKPVLVGFLAGVGLQLTISQMPSMIGINFNGDIIASLNMLVSNLDNINWSSLIFSLFVLAIVFIANKRRLPGELIGLVIAVLAMKIANLERFGISVVGKIPSGLPTVSIPDLSIENIAVIFTSALVIATVILAQSLATIRSSAEKHDDTTNDNKDLAALGFANIISSLTQGFAINGSPPRTLTAEIMGGKSQMVNIFVSAIMAMVLIFTADILSYIPNAALAAIICSIGFRLFDFSRLRDIWHTHKIEFLIAMVALVSVAILGVQKGIVIAVFFSLVERLRREYRPEDGILLRDQKISEWAATRIQGNHRDITSPEGVLIYRFGSDIFFENADYFIRRIKQSIDGAKKPVNTLILDAGAISDIDYTGAAALKKIAARCMGDNIKFSIAHVSPGLQVLFDNYGVTEIVGSDFIYQSLREAVRLQPGTRRPVVEMVKSLGLNINDYVVIGGGVLEVLDLRQTVDVDLVVSKSVYGKFKDLGWKEYIQDDGKKILSKRGYKIMMHYMRRDLRRLTKYSFIKNGVRFMGINDLIESKERLGRSKDLEDIDLLNKYLKSKST
;
A
#
# COMPACT_ATOMS: atom_id res chain seq x y z
N VAL A 1 -4.75 2.49 26.07
CA VAL A 1 -3.41 2.81 26.58
C VAL A 1 -2.81 1.61 27.32
N LYS A 2 -3.48 0.96 28.33
CA LYS A 2 -2.94 -0.23 29.03
C LYS A 2 -2.69 -1.47 28.14
N LYS A 3 -3.39 -1.63 26.99
CA LYS A 3 -3.14 -2.71 26.01
C LYS A 3 -1.92 -2.42 25.12
N LEU A 4 -1.62 -1.15 24.82
CA LEU A 4 -0.43 -0.72 24.06
C LEU A 4 0.86 -0.89 24.88
N LEU A 5 0.88 -0.51 26.14
CA LEU A 5 2.05 -0.61 27.03
C LEU A 5 2.53 -2.04 27.35
N LYS A 6 1.68 -3.08 27.13
CA LYS A 6 2.09 -4.49 27.32
C LYS A 6 2.84 -5.09 26.13
N ARG A 7 2.84 -4.43 24.96
CA ARG A 7 3.41 -4.93 23.70
C ARG A 7 4.80 -4.39 23.36
N ASP A 8 5.28 -3.39 24.08
CA ASP A 8 6.65 -2.85 23.93
C ASP A 8 7.75 -3.76 24.52
N ARG A 9 7.40 -4.99 24.92
CA ARG A 9 8.42 -5.98 25.30
C ARG A 9 9.20 -6.38 24.04
N ILE A 10 10.51 -6.28 24.12
CA ILE A 10 11.43 -6.68 23.05
C ILE A 10 11.28 -8.18 22.74
N LEU A 11 11.02 -9.00 23.73
CA LEU A 11 10.92 -10.45 23.64
C LEU A 11 9.49 -10.94 23.95
N PHE A 12 9.10 -12.08 23.35
CA PHE A 12 7.85 -12.81 23.62
C PHE A 12 6.55 -12.03 23.37
N SER A 13 6.57 -11.03 22.47
CA SER A 13 5.34 -10.30 22.17
C SER A 13 4.31 -11.13 21.40
N GLY A 14 4.73 -12.11 20.61
CA GLY A 14 3.85 -13.10 19.95
C GLY A 14 3.03 -13.96 20.95
N PHE A 15 3.41 -13.98 22.24
CA PHE A 15 2.70 -14.67 23.31
C PHE A 15 1.83 -13.75 24.17
N ALA A 16 1.65 -12.49 23.78
CA ALA A 16 0.83 -11.55 24.54
C ALA A 16 -0.59 -12.11 24.76
N ASN A 17 -1.02 -12.16 26.03
CA ASN A 17 -2.31 -12.72 26.47
C ASN A 17 -2.49 -14.24 26.24
N TYR A 18 -1.40 -15.02 26.18
CA TYR A 18 -1.49 -16.47 26.08
C TYR A 18 -2.15 -17.07 27.33
N LYS A 19 -3.14 -17.97 27.13
CA LYS A 19 -3.85 -18.66 28.17
C LYS A 19 -3.49 -20.15 28.20
N ARG A 20 -3.43 -20.78 29.37
CA ARG A 20 -3.16 -22.22 29.50
C ARG A 20 -4.13 -23.10 28.69
N GLU A 21 -5.36 -22.67 28.55
CA GLU A 21 -6.40 -23.35 27.75
C GLU A 21 -5.99 -23.53 26.25
N TYR A 22 -5.12 -22.67 25.72
CA TYR A 22 -4.69 -22.72 24.34
C TYR A 22 -3.62 -23.80 24.08
N ILE A 23 -2.92 -24.28 25.12
CA ILE A 23 -1.81 -25.25 24.98
C ILE A 23 -2.24 -26.50 24.22
N LYS A 24 -3.37 -27.13 24.64
CA LYS A 24 -3.87 -28.35 23.98
C LYS A 24 -4.19 -28.10 22.51
N LYS A 25 -4.79 -26.94 22.21
CA LYS A 25 -5.19 -26.59 20.86
C LYS A 25 -3.98 -26.29 19.97
N ASP A 26 -3.04 -25.49 20.46
CA ASP A 26 -1.81 -25.17 19.74
C ASP A 26 -0.95 -26.42 19.52
N PHE A 27 -0.94 -27.37 20.46
CA PHE A 27 -0.26 -28.67 20.29
C PHE A 27 -0.90 -29.54 19.20
N LEU A 28 -2.24 -29.65 19.16
CA LEU A 28 -2.93 -30.37 18.10
C LEU A 28 -2.70 -29.73 16.71
N VAL A 29 -2.73 -28.41 16.64
CA VAL A 29 -2.39 -27.66 15.42
C VAL A 29 -0.95 -27.94 14.99
N ALA A 30 0.00 -27.97 15.95
CA ALA A 30 1.39 -28.24 15.66
C ALA A 30 1.62 -29.66 15.10
N ILE A 31 0.89 -30.68 15.54
CA ILE A 31 0.94 -32.03 14.97
C ILE A 31 0.58 -31.98 13.48
N VAL A 32 -0.53 -31.31 13.13
CA VAL A 32 -0.96 -31.20 11.72
C VAL A 32 0.02 -30.38 10.89
N ILE A 33 0.50 -29.26 11.44
CA ILE A 33 1.50 -28.44 10.74
C ILE A 33 2.80 -29.23 10.52
N THR A 34 3.27 -29.99 11.53
CA THR A 34 4.46 -30.84 11.36
C THR A 34 4.25 -31.92 10.30
N ALA A 35 3.07 -32.56 10.31
CA ALA A 35 2.70 -33.55 9.31
C ALA A 35 2.76 -33.02 7.87
N ILE A 36 2.37 -31.76 7.65
CA ILE A 36 2.49 -31.09 6.35
C ILE A 36 3.93 -30.64 6.10
N THR A 37 4.64 -30.19 7.13
CA THR A 37 5.99 -29.63 7.01
C THR A 37 7.02 -30.69 6.61
N ILE A 38 6.93 -31.92 7.13
CA ILE A 38 7.90 -32.99 6.83
C ILE A 38 8.09 -33.22 5.32
N PRO A 39 7.05 -33.61 4.55
CA PRO A 39 7.24 -33.88 3.11
C PRO A 39 7.63 -32.63 2.33
N GLN A 40 7.07 -31.45 2.70
CA GLN A 40 7.41 -30.19 2.07
C GLN A 40 8.88 -29.81 2.30
N SER A 41 9.38 -29.92 3.52
CA SER A 41 10.76 -29.58 3.86
C SER A 41 11.77 -30.51 3.19
N LEU A 42 11.48 -31.81 3.09
CA LEU A 42 12.29 -32.74 2.33
C LEU A 42 12.36 -32.34 0.85
N GLY A 43 11.20 -32.02 0.26
CA GLY A 43 11.12 -31.54 -1.12
C GLY A 43 11.87 -30.22 -1.32
N PHE A 44 11.78 -29.28 -0.41
CA PHE A 44 12.45 -27.97 -0.52
C PHE A 44 13.99 -28.12 -0.37
N ALA A 45 14.48 -29.03 0.46
CA ALA A 45 15.91 -29.37 0.49
C ALA A 45 16.40 -29.95 -0.84
N ALA A 46 15.61 -30.84 -1.45
CA ALA A 46 15.93 -31.37 -2.77
C ALA A 46 15.96 -30.27 -3.85
N ILE A 47 15.02 -29.30 -3.81
CA ILE A 47 15.02 -28.10 -4.67
C ILE A 47 16.29 -27.28 -4.43
N ALA A 48 16.71 -27.10 -3.18
CA ALA A 48 17.91 -26.37 -2.82
C ALA A 48 19.20 -27.12 -3.24
N GLY A 49 19.12 -28.37 -3.73
CA GLY A 49 20.29 -29.19 -4.09
C GLY A 49 21.06 -29.71 -2.88
N LEU A 50 20.40 -29.76 -1.73
CA LEU A 50 20.99 -30.22 -0.46
C LEU A 50 20.50 -31.62 -0.07
N PRO A 51 21.23 -32.32 0.83
CA PRO A 51 20.69 -33.48 1.48
C PRO A 51 19.32 -33.21 2.11
N ILE A 52 18.36 -34.11 1.90
CA ILE A 52 16.94 -33.83 2.23
C ILE A 52 16.69 -33.53 3.70
N GLN A 53 17.50 -34.06 4.62
CA GLN A 53 17.40 -33.82 6.06
C GLN A 53 17.61 -32.33 6.41
N THR A 54 18.35 -31.56 5.61
CA THR A 54 18.62 -30.15 5.86
C THR A 54 17.32 -29.31 5.85
N GLY A 55 16.32 -29.72 5.07
CA GLY A 55 15.00 -29.13 5.10
C GLY A 55 14.29 -29.32 6.44
N LEU A 56 14.47 -30.46 7.10
CA LEU A 56 13.93 -30.69 8.44
C LEU A 56 14.67 -29.84 9.48
N TYR A 57 15.99 -29.64 9.31
CA TYR A 57 16.80 -28.78 10.18
C TYR A 57 16.32 -27.35 10.19
N CYS A 58 15.80 -26.81 9.09
CA CYS A 58 15.17 -25.49 9.03
C CYS A 58 13.95 -25.33 9.96
N SER A 59 13.35 -26.43 10.39
CA SER A 59 12.17 -26.46 11.26
C SER A 59 12.49 -26.77 12.73
N LEU A 60 13.78 -26.80 13.10
CA LEU A 60 14.22 -27.07 14.47
C LEU A 60 14.36 -25.80 15.31
N PHE A 61 15.44 -25.09 15.15
CA PHE A 61 15.80 -23.96 16.00
C PHE A 61 15.24 -22.64 15.48
N ALA A 62 15.18 -22.47 14.17
CA ALA A 62 14.74 -21.23 13.56
C ALA A 62 13.31 -20.80 13.94
N PRO A 63 12.29 -21.71 13.97
CA PRO A 63 10.95 -21.33 14.41
C PRO A 63 10.88 -20.93 15.90
N VAL A 64 11.74 -21.52 16.75
CA VAL A 64 11.83 -21.14 18.17
C VAL A 64 12.38 -19.73 18.31
N ILE A 65 13.48 -19.44 17.62
CA ILE A 65 14.09 -18.10 17.63
C ILE A 65 13.10 -17.06 17.07
N PHE A 66 12.43 -17.37 15.96
CA PHE A 66 11.39 -16.51 15.43
C PHE A 66 10.30 -16.24 16.45
N ALA A 67 9.78 -17.27 17.14
CA ALA A 67 8.72 -17.15 18.14
C ALA A 67 9.12 -16.25 19.32
N ILE A 68 10.39 -16.19 19.69
CA ILE A 68 10.90 -15.35 20.79
C ILE A 68 10.88 -13.86 20.39
N PHE A 69 11.31 -13.53 19.18
CA PHE A 69 11.56 -12.16 18.75
C PHE A 69 10.40 -11.51 17.99
N THR A 70 9.49 -12.30 17.38
CA THR A 70 8.41 -11.78 16.52
C THR A 70 7.34 -11.00 17.29
N SER A 71 6.70 -10.08 16.60
CA SER A 71 5.44 -9.44 17.04
C SER A 71 4.20 -10.21 16.57
N SER A 72 4.34 -11.03 15.52
CA SER A 72 3.25 -11.82 14.95
C SER A 72 2.87 -12.99 15.84
N ARG A 73 1.57 -13.29 15.97
CA ARG A 73 1.05 -14.46 16.70
C ARG A 73 0.90 -15.70 15.85
N TYR A 74 0.74 -15.53 14.54
CA TYR A 74 0.20 -16.58 13.68
C TYR A 74 1.20 -17.09 12.65
N LEU A 75 2.21 -16.31 12.25
CA LEU A 75 3.13 -16.70 11.19
C LEU A 75 3.86 -18.00 11.54
N ILE A 76 3.73 -18.99 10.66
CA ILE A 76 4.49 -20.24 10.70
C ILE A 76 5.70 -20.08 9.78
N VAL A 77 6.90 -20.28 10.33
CA VAL A 77 8.17 -20.14 9.61
C VAL A 77 8.85 -21.50 9.42
N GLY A 78 9.72 -21.59 8.42
CA GLY A 78 10.52 -22.79 8.13
C GLY A 78 10.96 -22.81 6.67
N ALA A 79 11.42 -23.95 6.17
CA ALA A 79 11.73 -24.15 4.77
C ALA A 79 10.52 -23.80 3.89
N ASP A 80 10.76 -23.08 2.79
CA ASP A 80 9.72 -22.64 1.84
C ASP A 80 10.20 -22.78 0.40
N SER A 81 9.28 -23.03 -0.53
CA SER A 81 9.60 -23.27 -1.94
C SER A 81 10.26 -22.10 -2.63
N ALA A 82 9.78 -20.88 -2.37
CA ALA A 82 10.32 -19.67 -2.98
C ALA A 82 11.76 -19.40 -2.52
N THR A 83 12.03 -19.52 -1.22
CA THR A 83 13.39 -19.38 -0.69
C THR A 83 14.30 -20.50 -1.12
N ALA A 84 13.85 -21.76 -1.13
CA ALA A 84 14.63 -22.90 -1.60
C ALA A 84 15.11 -22.72 -3.06
N ALA A 85 14.19 -22.33 -3.94
CA ALA A 85 14.51 -22.08 -5.35
C ALA A 85 15.45 -20.86 -5.53
N THR A 86 15.26 -19.80 -4.74
CA THR A 86 16.12 -18.62 -4.81
C THR A 86 17.51 -18.90 -4.27
N VAL A 87 17.60 -19.66 -3.18
CA VAL A 87 18.87 -20.10 -2.59
C VAL A 87 19.63 -21.00 -3.56
N ALA A 88 18.96 -21.98 -4.19
CA ALA A 88 19.57 -22.83 -5.22
C ALA A 88 20.14 -21.99 -6.37
N SER A 89 19.36 -21.06 -6.90
CA SER A 89 19.80 -20.16 -7.98
C SER A 89 20.99 -19.28 -7.58
N GLY A 90 21.01 -18.79 -6.32
CA GLY A 90 22.14 -18.02 -5.78
C GLY A 90 23.39 -18.87 -5.56
N ALA A 91 23.22 -20.08 -5.03
CA ALA A 91 24.32 -20.98 -4.71
C ALA A 91 25.03 -21.53 -5.96
N THR A 92 24.27 -21.83 -7.03
CA THR A 92 24.85 -22.30 -8.31
C THR A 92 25.69 -21.22 -9.02
N ALA A 93 25.52 -19.93 -8.68
CA ALA A 93 26.39 -18.88 -9.16
C ALA A 93 27.72 -18.78 -8.39
N ILE A 94 27.86 -19.52 -7.29
CA ILE A 94 29.02 -19.51 -6.37
C ILE A 94 29.78 -20.84 -6.41
N ALA A 95 29.05 -21.95 -6.36
CA ALA A 95 29.59 -23.29 -6.29
C ALA A 95 28.80 -24.25 -7.20
N VAL A 96 29.46 -25.29 -7.69
CA VAL A 96 28.82 -26.33 -8.51
C VAL A 96 27.90 -27.17 -7.63
N ALA A 97 26.66 -27.39 -8.09
CA ALA A 97 25.70 -28.21 -7.35
C ALA A 97 26.28 -29.64 -7.14
N GLY A 98 26.24 -30.11 -5.89
CA GLY A 98 26.82 -31.42 -5.50
C GLY A 98 28.30 -31.36 -5.15
N SER A 99 29.01 -30.25 -5.30
CA SER A 99 30.39 -30.10 -4.81
C SER A 99 30.41 -30.00 -3.26
N PRO A 100 31.57 -30.34 -2.63
CA PRO A 100 31.70 -30.20 -1.17
C PRO A 100 31.49 -28.77 -0.63
N GLU A 101 31.74 -27.76 -1.46
CA GLU A 101 31.63 -26.36 -1.12
C GLU A 101 30.17 -25.87 -1.22
N TYR A 102 29.29 -26.54 -1.97
CA TYR A 102 27.92 -26.13 -2.21
C TYR A 102 27.08 -25.95 -0.93
N PRO A 103 27.09 -26.86 0.06
CA PRO A 103 26.40 -26.66 1.32
C PRO A 103 26.92 -25.43 2.11
N SER A 104 28.23 -25.18 2.07
CA SER A 104 28.84 -24.00 2.70
C SER A 104 28.40 -22.69 2.03
N ALA A 105 28.32 -22.65 0.70
CA ALA A 105 27.80 -21.53 -0.05
C ALA A 105 26.33 -21.22 0.32
N ILE A 106 25.50 -22.25 0.45
CA ILE A 106 24.10 -22.09 0.89
C ILE A 106 24.01 -21.57 2.33
N ALA A 107 24.81 -22.11 3.24
CA ALA A 107 24.85 -21.65 4.62
C ALA A 107 25.32 -20.19 4.72
N LEU A 108 26.31 -19.79 3.91
CA LEU A 108 26.77 -18.40 3.84
C LEU A 108 25.69 -17.46 3.29
N LEU A 109 24.98 -17.87 2.24
CA LEU A 109 23.84 -17.10 1.70
C LEU A 109 22.76 -16.89 2.75
N GLY A 110 22.39 -17.92 3.51
CA GLY A 110 21.39 -17.83 4.56
C GLY A 110 21.86 -16.96 5.73
N LEU A 111 23.14 -17.05 6.12
CA LEU A 111 23.75 -16.20 7.14
C LEU A 111 23.71 -14.71 6.74
N LEU A 112 24.18 -14.40 5.54
CA LEU A 112 24.17 -13.03 5.02
C LEU A 112 22.74 -12.51 4.83
N THR A 113 21.82 -13.35 4.37
CA THR A 113 20.39 -13.02 4.30
C THR A 113 19.87 -12.59 5.67
N GLY A 114 20.19 -13.36 6.72
CA GLY A 114 19.80 -13.02 8.08
C GLY A 114 20.40 -11.70 8.56
N LEU A 115 21.66 -11.43 8.27
CA LEU A 115 22.33 -10.16 8.58
C LEU A 115 21.73 -8.98 7.82
N ILE A 116 21.39 -9.15 6.54
CA ILE A 116 20.70 -8.14 5.73
C ILE A 116 19.33 -7.82 6.33
N LEU A 117 18.52 -8.82 6.71
CA LEU A 117 17.23 -8.64 7.36
C LEU A 117 17.36 -7.89 8.69
N LEU A 118 18.39 -8.18 9.48
CA LEU A 118 18.69 -7.42 10.71
C LEU A 118 19.07 -5.97 10.39
N ALA A 119 19.92 -5.73 9.41
CA ALA A 119 20.27 -4.38 8.99
C ALA A 119 19.02 -3.61 8.51
N MET A 120 18.15 -4.25 7.71
CA MET A 120 16.87 -3.66 7.28
C MET A 120 15.96 -3.32 8.47
N SER A 121 15.93 -4.18 9.50
CA SER A 121 15.18 -3.92 10.73
C SER A 121 15.72 -2.68 11.48
N ILE A 122 17.04 -2.59 11.66
CA ILE A 122 17.70 -1.46 12.33
C ILE A 122 17.47 -0.15 11.57
N LEU A 123 17.60 -0.19 10.25
CA LEU A 123 17.35 0.94 9.35
C LEU A 123 15.85 1.24 9.16
N ARG A 124 14.95 0.49 9.81
CA ARG A 124 13.48 0.63 9.72
C ARG A 124 12.92 0.54 8.30
N LEU A 125 13.47 -0.35 7.50
CA LEU A 125 13.11 -0.55 6.10
C LEU A 125 11.92 -1.51 5.90
N GLY A 126 11.12 -1.82 6.91
CA GLY A 126 9.93 -2.67 6.80
C GLY A 126 8.91 -2.20 5.78
N PHE A 127 8.87 -0.88 5.49
CA PHE A 127 7.99 -0.32 4.46
C PHE A 127 8.35 -0.78 3.03
N LEU A 128 9.57 -1.30 2.79
CA LEU A 128 9.96 -1.81 1.47
C LEU A 128 9.08 -2.99 1.01
N ALA A 129 8.43 -3.69 1.94
CA ALA A 129 7.45 -4.72 1.59
C ALA A 129 6.27 -4.15 0.76
N ASP A 130 5.96 -2.87 0.92
CA ASP A 130 4.88 -2.20 0.19
C ASP A 130 5.26 -1.86 -1.26
N LEU A 131 6.54 -1.92 -1.60
CA LEU A 131 7.03 -1.67 -2.96
C LEU A 131 6.79 -2.84 -3.91
N ILE A 132 6.61 -4.05 -3.36
CA ILE A 132 6.33 -5.25 -4.15
C ILE A 132 4.83 -5.40 -4.31
N SER A 133 4.34 -5.19 -5.53
CA SER A 133 2.92 -5.29 -5.80
C SER A 133 2.41 -6.74 -5.76
N LYS A 134 1.14 -6.93 -5.36
CA LYS A 134 0.50 -8.26 -5.34
C LYS A 134 0.57 -8.98 -6.70
N PRO A 135 0.34 -8.33 -7.85
CA PRO A 135 0.48 -8.96 -9.16
C PRO A 135 1.88 -9.51 -9.44
N VAL A 136 2.94 -8.79 -9.03
CA VAL A 136 4.32 -9.26 -9.15
C VAL A 136 4.53 -10.54 -8.33
N LEU A 137 4.05 -10.58 -7.10
CA LEU A 137 4.17 -11.75 -6.24
C LEU A 137 3.41 -12.96 -6.82
N VAL A 138 2.21 -12.76 -7.38
CA VAL A 138 1.43 -13.83 -8.05
C VAL A 138 2.17 -14.36 -9.26
N GLY A 139 2.70 -13.48 -10.13
CA GLY A 139 3.49 -13.88 -11.29
C GLY A 139 4.78 -14.60 -10.92
N PHE A 140 5.50 -14.09 -9.92
CA PHE A 140 6.69 -14.70 -9.37
C PHE A 140 6.43 -16.13 -8.86
N LEU A 141 5.41 -16.32 -8.02
CA LEU A 141 5.06 -17.64 -7.49
C LEU A 141 4.61 -18.61 -8.60
N ALA A 142 3.88 -18.12 -9.58
CA ALA A 142 3.49 -18.91 -10.74
C ALA A 142 4.72 -19.33 -11.58
N GLY A 143 5.69 -18.43 -11.78
CA GLY A 143 6.96 -18.72 -12.44
C GLY A 143 7.79 -19.77 -11.71
N VAL A 144 7.90 -19.64 -10.37
CA VAL A 144 8.54 -20.65 -9.50
C VAL A 144 7.81 -21.99 -9.61
N GLY A 145 6.46 -21.97 -9.56
CA GLY A 145 5.65 -23.19 -9.70
C GLY A 145 5.86 -23.90 -11.02
N LEU A 146 5.96 -23.15 -12.12
CA LEU A 146 6.26 -23.70 -13.45
C LEU A 146 7.67 -24.28 -13.49
N GLN A 147 8.66 -23.57 -12.96
CA GLN A 147 10.04 -24.04 -12.88
C GLN A 147 10.15 -25.34 -12.08
N LEU A 148 9.54 -25.40 -10.89
CA LEU A 148 9.53 -26.59 -10.04
C LEU A 148 8.87 -27.79 -10.75
N THR A 149 7.74 -27.58 -11.39
CA THR A 149 7.03 -28.64 -12.10
C THR A 149 7.89 -29.24 -13.21
N ILE A 150 8.50 -28.41 -14.05
CA ILE A 150 9.29 -28.85 -15.19
C ILE A 150 10.61 -29.47 -14.72
N SER A 151 11.28 -28.88 -13.73
CA SER A 151 12.59 -29.39 -13.23
C SER A 151 12.47 -30.75 -12.55
N GLN A 152 11.30 -31.16 -12.07
CA GLN A 152 11.08 -32.47 -11.44
C GLN A 152 10.66 -33.56 -12.43
N MET A 153 10.30 -33.24 -13.66
CA MET A 153 9.90 -34.24 -14.66
C MET A 153 10.98 -35.29 -14.94
N PRO A 154 12.28 -34.95 -15.06
CA PRO A 154 13.33 -35.99 -15.20
C PRO A 154 13.36 -36.99 -14.03
N SER A 155 13.22 -36.49 -12.80
CA SER A 155 13.23 -37.35 -11.60
C SER A 155 11.98 -38.23 -11.52
N MET A 156 10.84 -37.80 -12.05
CA MET A 156 9.62 -38.63 -12.15
C MET A 156 9.79 -39.82 -13.08
N ILE A 157 10.62 -39.72 -14.11
CA ILE A 157 10.92 -40.81 -15.06
C ILE A 157 12.16 -41.63 -14.65
N GLY A 158 12.68 -41.36 -13.45
CA GLY A 158 13.81 -42.14 -12.88
C GLY A 158 15.20 -41.62 -13.23
N ILE A 159 15.31 -40.43 -13.83
CA ILE A 159 16.57 -39.76 -14.15
C ILE A 159 16.91 -38.77 -13.05
N ASN A 160 18.00 -39.00 -12.32
CA ASN A 160 18.48 -38.05 -11.30
C ASN A 160 19.12 -36.85 -12.00
N PHE A 161 18.36 -35.76 -12.13
CA PHE A 161 18.80 -34.53 -12.74
C PHE A 161 18.21 -33.32 -12.00
N ASN A 162 19.07 -32.35 -11.72
CA ASN A 162 18.68 -31.04 -11.18
C ASN A 162 19.23 -29.98 -12.13
N GLY A 163 18.31 -29.25 -12.77
CA GLY A 163 18.67 -28.18 -13.69
C GLY A 163 17.52 -27.14 -13.80
N ASP A 164 17.81 -26.10 -14.56
CA ASP A 164 16.77 -25.11 -14.92
C ASP A 164 15.77 -25.72 -15.93
N ILE A 165 14.74 -24.94 -16.29
CA ILE A 165 13.67 -25.41 -17.20
C ILE A 165 14.25 -25.90 -18.53
N ILE A 166 15.18 -25.12 -19.12
CA ILE A 166 15.72 -25.40 -20.46
C ILE A 166 16.57 -26.70 -20.40
N ALA A 167 17.44 -26.83 -19.40
CA ALA A 167 18.25 -28.02 -19.19
C ALA A 167 17.40 -29.27 -18.90
N SER A 168 16.34 -29.12 -18.10
CA SER A 168 15.40 -30.21 -17.78
C SER A 168 14.60 -30.66 -19.00
N LEU A 169 14.13 -29.74 -19.85
CA LEU A 169 13.46 -30.09 -21.11
C LEU A 169 14.40 -30.75 -22.09
N ASN A 170 15.64 -30.28 -22.24
CA ASN A 170 16.66 -30.89 -23.08
C ASN A 170 16.97 -32.30 -22.58
N MET A 171 17.12 -32.47 -21.25
CA MET A 171 17.38 -33.78 -20.64
C MET A 171 16.24 -34.78 -20.89
N LEU A 172 14.98 -34.31 -20.79
CA LEU A 172 13.81 -35.13 -21.10
C LEU A 172 13.81 -35.59 -22.57
N VAL A 173 14.01 -34.65 -23.49
CA VAL A 173 14.01 -34.96 -24.94
C VAL A 173 15.16 -35.87 -25.32
N SER A 174 16.35 -35.70 -24.74
CA SER A 174 17.54 -36.52 -25.06
C SER A 174 17.48 -37.91 -24.44
N ASN A 175 16.61 -38.19 -23.50
CA ASN A 175 16.51 -39.46 -22.78
C ASN A 175 15.15 -40.14 -22.88
N LEU A 176 14.39 -39.85 -23.92
CA LEU A 176 13.05 -40.45 -24.13
C LEU A 176 13.14 -42.00 -24.25
N ASP A 177 14.26 -42.52 -24.75
CA ASP A 177 14.47 -43.95 -24.89
C ASP A 177 14.87 -44.63 -23.56
N ASN A 178 15.29 -43.87 -22.56
CA ASN A 178 15.78 -44.38 -21.27
C ASN A 178 14.77 -44.17 -20.12
N ILE A 179 13.49 -44.07 -20.41
CA ILE A 179 12.43 -43.88 -19.41
C ILE A 179 12.30 -45.12 -18.54
N ASN A 180 12.46 -44.96 -17.22
CA ASN A 180 12.06 -45.97 -16.27
C ASN A 180 10.55 -45.93 -16.04
N TRP A 181 9.80 -46.78 -16.75
CA TRP A 181 8.36 -46.85 -16.68
C TRP A 181 7.83 -47.12 -15.27
N SER A 182 8.57 -47.91 -14.47
CA SER A 182 8.20 -48.18 -13.08
C SER A 182 8.25 -46.93 -12.23
N SER A 183 9.27 -46.10 -12.38
CA SER A 183 9.39 -44.79 -11.71
C SER A 183 8.29 -43.81 -12.16
N LEU A 184 8.01 -43.77 -13.46
CA LEU A 184 6.93 -42.89 -14.00
C LEU A 184 5.55 -43.27 -13.47
N ILE A 185 5.19 -44.59 -13.56
CA ILE A 185 3.90 -45.06 -13.07
C ILE A 185 3.77 -44.80 -11.56
N PHE A 186 4.86 -45.07 -10.82
CA PHE A 186 4.85 -44.83 -9.37
C PHE A 186 4.73 -43.37 -9.00
N SER A 187 5.44 -42.46 -9.68
CA SER A 187 5.32 -41.01 -9.45
C SER A 187 3.95 -40.49 -9.79
N LEU A 188 3.31 -40.93 -10.90
CA LEU A 188 1.95 -40.58 -11.26
C LEU A 188 0.94 -41.12 -10.25
N PHE A 189 1.13 -42.31 -9.73
CA PHE A 189 0.32 -42.89 -8.66
C PHE A 189 0.37 -42.05 -7.39
N VAL A 190 1.58 -41.67 -6.93
CA VAL A 190 1.76 -40.81 -5.76
C VAL A 190 1.13 -39.44 -6.01
N LEU A 191 1.34 -38.85 -7.19
CA LEU A 191 0.76 -37.58 -7.58
C LEU A 191 -0.79 -37.60 -7.54
N ALA A 192 -1.39 -38.68 -8.05
CA ALA A 192 -2.84 -38.87 -8.01
C ALA A 192 -3.36 -38.94 -6.57
N ILE A 193 -2.66 -39.69 -5.68
CA ILE A 193 -3.01 -39.77 -4.25
C ILE A 193 -2.96 -38.38 -3.62
N VAL A 194 -1.91 -37.60 -3.88
CA VAL A 194 -1.75 -36.24 -3.34
C VAL A 194 -2.90 -35.34 -3.80
N PHE A 195 -3.26 -35.36 -5.08
CA PHE A 195 -4.37 -34.56 -5.60
C PHE A 195 -5.73 -34.97 -5.03
N ILE A 196 -6.00 -36.29 -4.93
CA ILE A 196 -7.27 -36.79 -4.39
C ILE A 196 -7.38 -36.45 -2.90
N ALA A 197 -6.32 -36.61 -2.13
CA ALA A 197 -6.32 -36.29 -0.71
C ALA A 197 -6.48 -34.78 -0.47
N ASN A 198 -5.76 -33.95 -1.23
CA ASN A 198 -5.87 -32.48 -1.15
C ASN A 198 -7.29 -32.00 -1.52
N LYS A 199 -7.94 -32.60 -2.53
CA LYS A 199 -9.34 -32.31 -2.86
C LYS A 199 -10.30 -32.63 -1.72
N ARG A 200 -9.98 -33.64 -0.91
CA ARG A 200 -10.74 -34.02 0.30
C ARG A 200 -10.31 -33.25 1.55
N ARG A 201 -9.47 -32.21 1.41
CA ARG A 201 -8.93 -31.39 2.52
C ARG A 201 -8.09 -32.20 3.52
N LEU A 202 -7.49 -33.31 3.07
CA LEU A 202 -6.51 -34.09 3.84
C LEU A 202 -5.09 -33.66 3.46
N PRO A 203 -4.08 -33.87 4.35
CA PRO A 203 -2.68 -33.55 4.06
C PRO A 203 -2.12 -34.50 2.99
N GLY A 204 -2.38 -34.21 1.71
CA GLY A 204 -2.10 -35.11 0.60
C GLY A 204 -0.62 -35.47 0.46
N GLU A 205 0.28 -34.50 0.67
CA GLU A 205 1.73 -34.69 0.62
C GLU A 205 2.20 -35.70 1.66
N LEU A 206 1.68 -35.66 2.89
CA LEU A 206 2.01 -36.63 3.93
C LEU A 206 1.47 -38.03 3.59
N ILE A 207 0.19 -38.10 3.18
CA ILE A 207 -0.46 -39.37 2.80
C ILE A 207 0.30 -40.02 1.63
N GLY A 208 0.64 -39.22 0.61
CA GLY A 208 1.42 -39.67 -0.54
C GLY A 208 2.81 -40.21 -0.11
N LEU A 209 3.49 -39.48 0.79
CA LEU A 209 4.80 -39.89 1.31
C LEU A 209 4.72 -41.21 2.11
N VAL A 210 3.76 -41.31 3.04
CA VAL A 210 3.58 -42.52 3.87
C VAL A 210 3.23 -43.72 2.99
N ILE A 211 2.31 -43.58 2.04
CA ILE A 211 1.96 -44.65 1.12
C ILE A 211 3.15 -45.04 0.25
N ALA A 212 3.94 -44.06 -0.22
CA ALA A 212 5.14 -44.34 -1.01
C ALA A 212 6.19 -45.16 -0.22
N VAL A 213 6.48 -44.79 1.02
CA VAL A 213 7.41 -45.50 1.89
C VAL A 213 6.91 -46.91 2.21
N LEU A 214 5.62 -47.07 2.52
CA LEU A 214 5.01 -48.39 2.79
C LEU A 214 5.06 -49.28 1.54
N ALA A 215 4.73 -48.76 0.36
CA ALA A 215 4.80 -49.49 -0.89
C ALA A 215 6.23 -49.97 -1.20
N MET A 216 7.25 -49.13 -0.98
CA MET A 216 8.66 -49.50 -1.14
C MET A 216 9.02 -50.63 -0.22
N LYS A 217 8.66 -50.57 1.07
CA LYS A 217 9.02 -51.56 2.07
C LYS A 217 8.28 -52.91 1.87
N ILE A 218 6.98 -52.86 1.55
CA ILE A 218 6.13 -54.05 1.43
C ILE A 218 6.35 -54.75 0.08
N ALA A 219 6.36 -54.00 -1.02
CA ALA A 219 6.45 -54.56 -2.37
C ALA A 219 7.88 -54.65 -2.90
N ASN A 220 8.90 -54.24 -2.13
CA ASN A 220 10.31 -54.22 -2.48
C ASN A 220 10.56 -53.65 -3.89
N LEU A 221 10.02 -52.44 -4.14
CA LEU A 221 9.97 -51.80 -5.46
C LEU A 221 11.36 -51.38 -5.98
N GLU A 222 12.40 -51.43 -5.16
CA GLU A 222 13.79 -51.23 -5.59
C GLU A 222 14.19 -52.22 -6.70
N ARG A 223 13.62 -53.45 -6.69
CA ARG A 223 13.83 -54.45 -7.72
C ARG A 223 13.37 -54.02 -9.11
N PHE A 224 12.47 -53.05 -9.18
CA PHE A 224 11.97 -52.47 -10.43
C PHE A 224 12.73 -51.23 -10.85
N GLY A 225 13.88 -50.94 -10.21
CA GLY A 225 14.73 -49.79 -10.55
C GLY A 225 14.26 -48.45 -9.96
N ILE A 226 13.36 -48.46 -8.96
CA ILE A 226 12.95 -47.24 -8.28
C ILE A 226 14.01 -46.90 -7.22
N SER A 227 14.73 -45.78 -7.43
CA SER A 227 15.77 -45.32 -6.52
C SER A 227 15.18 -44.70 -5.25
N VAL A 228 15.85 -44.93 -4.12
CA VAL A 228 15.53 -44.32 -2.82
C VAL A 228 16.55 -43.23 -2.47
N VAL A 229 16.18 -42.38 -1.54
CA VAL A 229 17.07 -41.31 -1.05
C VAL A 229 18.31 -41.85 -0.36
N GLY A 230 18.21 -43.05 0.26
CA GLY A 230 19.34 -43.69 0.96
C GLY A 230 19.48 -43.23 2.41
N LYS A 231 20.62 -43.60 3.03
CA LYS A 231 20.84 -43.37 4.46
C LYS A 231 20.77 -41.88 4.85
N ILE A 232 19.88 -41.57 5.76
CA ILE A 232 19.75 -40.25 6.39
C ILE A 232 20.44 -40.33 7.76
N PRO A 233 21.39 -39.41 8.06
CA PRO A 233 21.99 -39.35 9.39
C PRO A 233 20.91 -39.10 10.43
N SER A 234 20.88 -39.94 11.48
CA SER A 234 20.03 -39.75 12.65
C SER A 234 20.63 -38.71 13.60
N GLY A 235 19.77 -37.91 14.24
CA GLY A 235 20.21 -36.96 15.26
C GLY A 235 19.99 -35.50 14.89
N LEU A 236 20.38 -34.64 15.80
CA LEU A 236 20.26 -33.19 15.63
C LEU A 236 21.48 -32.65 14.83
N PRO A 237 21.27 -31.55 14.07
CA PRO A 237 22.37 -30.93 13.33
C PRO A 237 23.42 -30.37 14.30
N THR A 238 24.68 -30.48 13.91
CA THR A 238 25.80 -29.81 14.59
C THR A 238 25.87 -28.36 14.15
N VAL A 239 26.32 -27.49 15.06
CA VAL A 239 26.57 -26.08 14.71
C VAL A 239 27.83 -26.06 13.81
N SER A 240 27.69 -25.46 12.63
CA SER A 240 28.80 -25.26 11.69
C SER A 240 28.83 -23.82 11.22
N ILE A 241 30.04 -23.25 11.24
CA ILE A 241 30.25 -21.91 10.68
C ILE A 241 30.56 -22.10 9.19
N PRO A 242 29.85 -21.43 8.27
CA PRO A 242 30.15 -21.52 6.85
C PRO A 242 31.54 -20.98 6.55
N ASP A 243 32.20 -21.56 5.55
CA ASP A 243 33.49 -21.06 5.09
C ASP A 243 33.34 -19.65 4.50
N LEU A 244 34.07 -18.67 5.03
CA LEU A 244 34.04 -17.28 4.60
C LEU A 244 35.11 -16.95 3.54
N SER A 245 35.94 -17.94 3.16
CA SER A 245 37.02 -17.76 2.19
C SER A 245 36.56 -17.80 0.72
N ILE A 246 35.25 -17.76 0.48
CA ILE A 246 34.65 -17.83 -0.87
C ILE A 246 34.97 -16.54 -1.65
N GLU A 247 35.58 -16.70 -2.81
CA GLU A 247 35.82 -15.64 -3.78
C GLU A 247 34.48 -15.11 -4.30
N ASN A 248 34.41 -13.80 -4.69
CA ASN A 248 33.21 -13.12 -5.22
C ASN A 248 32.14 -12.71 -4.20
N ILE A 249 32.56 -12.01 -3.14
CA ILE A 249 31.64 -11.41 -2.15
C ILE A 249 30.47 -10.62 -2.78
N ALA A 250 30.69 -9.93 -3.91
CA ALA A 250 29.64 -9.17 -4.59
C ALA A 250 28.50 -10.05 -5.10
N VAL A 251 28.78 -11.24 -5.65
CA VAL A 251 27.77 -12.19 -6.13
C VAL A 251 27.01 -12.77 -4.95
N ILE A 252 27.71 -13.09 -3.87
CA ILE A 252 27.11 -13.64 -2.64
C ILE A 252 26.17 -12.59 -2.01
N PHE A 253 26.64 -11.35 -1.90
CA PHE A 253 25.84 -10.26 -1.31
C PHE A 253 24.59 -9.96 -2.14
N THR A 254 24.69 -9.87 -3.47
CA THR A 254 23.54 -9.62 -4.34
C THR A 254 22.54 -10.78 -4.29
N SER A 255 22.99 -12.02 -4.24
CA SER A 255 22.13 -13.19 -4.07
C SER A 255 21.42 -13.19 -2.71
N ALA A 256 22.13 -12.88 -1.63
CA ALA A 256 21.56 -12.79 -0.29
C ALA A 256 20.54 -11.63 -0.20
N LEU A 257 20.78 -10.51 -0.88
CA LEU A 257 19.83 -9.39 -0.95
C LEU A 257 18.52 -9.78 -1.66
N VAL A 258 18.61 -10.54 -2.74
CA VAL A 258 17.43 -11.07 -3.44
C VAL A 258 16.64 -12.02 -2.54
N ILE A 259 17.31 -12.94 -1.84
CA ILE A 259 16.67 -13.85 -0.88
C ILE A 259 15.98 -13.05 0.22
N ALA A 260 16.66 -12.05 0.81
CA ALA A 260 16.10 -11.19 1.83
C ALA A 260 14.84 -10.44 1.33
N THR A 261 14.86 -9.98 0.06
CA THR A 261 13.71 -9.33 -0.58
C THR A 261 12.50 -10.27 -0.71
N VAL A 262 12.73 -11.53 -1.09
CA VAL A 262 11.65 -12.55 -1.15
C VAL A 262 11.05 -12.80 0.23
N ILE A 263 11.92 -12.98 1.25
CA ILE A 263 11.50 -13.23 2.63
C ILE A 263 10.70 -12.02 3.16
N LEU A 264 11.21 -10.81 2.97
CA LEU A 264 10.54 -9.58 3.36
C LEU A 264 9.13 -9.50 2.75
N ALA A 265 9.03 -9.65 1.42
CA ALA A 265 7.77 -9.52 0.71
C ALA A 265 6.73 -10.54 1.18
N GLN A 266 7.11 -11.82 1.22
CA GLN A 266 6.17 -12.90 1.51
C GLN A 266 5.82 -12.99 2.99
N SER A 267 6.80 -12.85 3.89
CA SER A 267 6.58 -12.94 5.32
C SER A 267 5.78 -11.76 5.85
N LEU A 268 6.16 -10.52 5.53
CA LEU A 268 5.42 -9.34 6.01
C LEU A 268 4.01 -9.26 5.43
N ALA A 269 3.82 -9.61 4.16
CA ALA A 269 2.47 -9.69 3.58
C ALA A 269 1.59 -10.71 4.30
N THR A 270 2.15 -11.86 4.69
CA THR A 270 1.43 -12.89 5.45
C THR A 270 1.12 -12.43 6.86
N ILE A 271 2.08 -11.81 7.56
CA ILE A 271 1.91 -11.25 8.90
C ILE A 271 0.78 -10.23 8.91
N ARG A 272 0.81 -9.27 8.00
CA ARG A 272 -0.20 -8.20 7.90
C ARG A 272 -1.60 -8.77 7.58
N SER A 273 -1.68 -9.71 6.63
CA SER A 273 -2.95 -10.36 6.29
C SER A 273 -3.56 -11.13 7.47
N SER A 274 -2.72 -11.81 8.26
CA SER A 274 -3.16 -12.50 9.48
C SER A 274 -3.55 -11.52 10.58
N ALA A 275 -2.79 -10.44 10.75
CA ALA A 275 -3.08 -9.40 11.74
C ALA A 275 -4.42 -8.70 11.45
N GLU A 276 -4.69 -8.37 10.18
CA GLU A 276 -5.95 -7.77 9.73
C GLU A 276 -7.16 -8.66 10.06
N LYS A 277 -7.07 -9.97 9.76
CA LYS A 277 -8.15 -10.93 10.05
C LYS A 277 -8.49 -11.06 11.55
N HIS A 278 -7.49 -10.87 12.41
CA HIS A 278 -7.63 -11.08 13.85
C HIS A 278 -7.64 -9.78 14.67
N ASP A 279 -7.79 -8.63 14.00
CA ASP A 279 -7.74 -7.30 14.62
C ASP A 279 -6.51 -7.15 15.54
N ASP A 280 -5.35 -7.61 15.04
CA ASP A 280 -4.10 -7.61 15.77
C ASP A 280 -3.15 -6.55 15.21
N THR A 281 -2.20 -6.06 16.04
CA THR A 281 -1.19 -5.09 15.61
C THR A 281 0.17 -5.77 15.55
N THR A 282 0.91 -5.53 14.48
CA THR A 282 2.25 -6.06 14.27
C THR A 282 3.26 -4.92 14.08
N ASN A 283 4.53 -5.24 14.21
CA ASN A 283 5.62 -4.30 13.96
C ASN A 283 6.59 -4.92 12.95
N ASP A 284 6.56 -4.42 11.73
CA ASP A 284 7.31 -4.96 10.62
C ASP A 284 8.82 -5.03 10.88
N ASN A 285 9.40 -3.99 11.50
CA ASN A 285 10.84 -3.98 11.78
C ASN A 285 11.23 -5.02 12.83
N LYS A 286 10.36 -5.26 13.82
CA LYS A 286 10.56 -6.31 14.81
C LYS A 286 10.45 -7.71 14.19
N ASP A 287 9.50 -7.88 13.28
CA ASP A 287 9.30 -9.14 12.57
C ASP A 287 10.46 -9.42 11.60
N LEU A 288 11.04 -8.37 10.97
CA LEU A 288 12.28 -8.48 10.19
C LEU A 288 13.47 -8.92 11.05
N ALA A 289 13.61 -8.36 12.27
CA ALA A 289 14.65 -8.81 13.21
C ALA A 289 14.47 -10.28 13.56
N ALA A 290 13.24 -10.70 13.85
CA ALA A 290 12.92 -12.10 14.18
C ALA A 290 13.27 -13.04 13.02
N LEU A 291 12.92 -12.69 11.79
CA LEU A 291 13.30 -13.42 10.58
C LEU A 291 14.82 -13.43 10.37
N GLY A 292 15.49 -12.32 10.64
CA GLY A 292 16.94 -12.22 10.56
C GLY A 292 17.65 -13.18 11.50
N PHE A 293 17.31 -13.15 12.80
CA PHE A 293 17.86 -14.09 13.78
C PHE A 293 17.53 -15.55 13.45
N ALA A 294 16.32 -15.84 13.00
CA ALA A 294 15.89 -17.17 12.62
C ALA A 294 16.69 -17.70 11.41
N ASN A 295 16.98 -16.87 10.41
CA ASN A 295 17.79 -17.20 9.25
C ASN A 295 19.26 -17.46 9.63
N ILE A 296 19.84 -16.66 10.52
CA ILE A 296 21.19 -16.90 11.04
C ILE A 296 21.27 -18.27 11.72
N ILE A 297 20.33 -18.55 12.63
CA ILE A 297 20.33 -19.83 13.36
C ILE A 297 20.09 -21.01 12.40
N SER A 298 19.16 -20.90 11.44
CA SER A 298 18.95 -21.93 10.42
C SER A 298 20.25 -22.26 9.70
N SER A 299 20.98 -21.24 9.25
CA SER A 299 22.23 -21.41 8.52
C SER A 299 23.35 -22.02 9.35
N LEU A 300 23.48 -21.61 10.61
CA LEU A 300 24.48 -22.18 11.54
C LEU A 300 24.15 -23.60 11.96
N THR A 301 22.91 -24.04 11.83
CA THR A 301 22.44 -25.39 12.14
C THR A 301 22.19 -26.24 10.90
N GLN A 302 23.02 -26.07 9.86
CA GLN A 302 23.01 -26.85 8.62
C GLN A 302 21.67 -26.79 7.85
N GLY A 303 20.81 -25.81 8.14
CA GLY A 303 19.65 -25.47 7.33
C GLY A 303 20.02 -24.48 6.21
N PHE A 304 19.02 -24.02 5.52
CA PHE A 304 19.12 -22.94 4.55
C PHE A 304 18.20 -21.78 4.91
N ALA A 305 18.14 -20.72 4.08
CA ALA A 305 17.31 -19.57 4.36
C ALA A 305 15.83 -19.93 4.46
N ILE A 306 15.21 -19.55 5.57
CA ILE A 306 13.80 -19.82 5.89
C ILE A 306 12.90 -18.61 5.60
N ASN A 307 11.60 -18.89 5.45
CA ASN A 307 10.58 -17.88 5.18
C ASN A 307 9.31 -18.14 5.98
N GLY A 308 8.46 -17.12 6.08
CA GLY A 308 7.08 -17.28 6.51
C GLY A 308 6.25 -17.98 5.44
N SER A 309 5.52 -19.03 5.82
CA SER A 309 4.72 -19.83 4.89
C SER A 309 3.25 -19.45 4.92
N PRO A 310 2.71 -18.79 3.88
CA PRO A 310 1.29 -18.43 3.83
C PRO A 310 0.35 -19.63 3.97
N PRO A 311 0.56 -20.77 3.27
CA PRO A 311 -0.37 -21.90 3.38
C PRO A 311 -0.31 -22.58 4.75
N ARG A 312 0.86 -22.72 5.37
CA ARG A 312 0.97 -23.28 6.73
C ARG A 312 0.35 -22.34 7.78
N THR A 313 0.56 -21.05 7.65
CA THR A 313 -0.05 -20.03 8.51
C THR A 313 -1.58 -20.06 8.42
N LEU A 314 -2.12 -20.07 7.19
CA LEU A 314 -3.57 -20.15 6.97
C LEU A 314 -4.16 -21.46 7.54
N THR A 315 -3.46 -22.59 7.37
CA THR A 315 -3.88 -23.88 7.94
C THR A 315 -3.90 -23.82 9.46
N ALA A 316 -2.87 -23.25 10.10
CA ALA A 316 -2.82 -23.09 11.54
C ALA A 316 -3.96 -22.19 12.05
N GLU A 317 -4.27 -21.11 11.37
CA GLU A 317 -5.39 -20.20 11.67
C GLU A 317 -6.76 -20.93 11.58
N ILE A 318 -7.02 -21.64 10.47
CA ILE A 318 -8.27 -22.39 10.24
C ILE A 318 -8.48 -23.44 11.34
N MET A 319 -7.42 -24.12 11.73
CA MET A 319 -7.46 -25.11 12.81
C MET A 319 -7.53 -24.47 14.21
N GLY A 320 -7.42 -23.15 14.27
CA GLY A 320 -7.62 -22.35 15.46
C GLY A 320 -6.39 -22.25 16.37
N GLY A 321 -5.20 -22.32 15.80
CA GLY A 321 -3.94 -21.94 16.46
C GLY A 321 -4.03 -20.51 17.01
N LYS A 322 -3.45 -20.27 18.18
CA LYS A 322 -3.64 -19.03 18.94
C LYS A 322 -2.36 -18.23 19.17
N SER A 323 -1.20 -18.85 18.98
CA SER A 323 0.06 -18.20 19.32
C SER A 323 1.27 -18.86 18.66
N GLN A 324 2.44 -18.27 18.87
CA GLN A 324 3.75 -18.79 18.48
C GLN A 324 4.13 -20.12 19.17
N MET A 325 3.34 -20.58 20.16
CA MET A 325 3.53 -21.93 20.73
C MET A 325 3.41 -23.02 19.67
N VAL A 326 2.64 -22.78 18.60
CA VAL A 326 2.57 -23.71 17.46
C VAL A 326 3.98 -23.93 16.87
N ASN A 327 4.75 -22.88 16.60
CA ASN A 327 6.12 -22.99 16.09
C ASN A 327 7.06 -23.74 17.04
N ILE A 328 6.94 -23.51 18.38
CA ILE A 328 7.72 -24.20 19.39
C ILE A 328 7.37 -25.69 19.42
N PHE A 329 6.10 -26.04 19.37
CA PHE A 329 5.67 -27.43 19.32
C PHE A 329 6.05 -28.13 18.00
N VAL A 330 5.96 -27.43 16.87
CA VAL A 330 6.46 -27.95 15.59
C VAL A 330 7.95 -28.31 15.68
N SER A 331 8.76 -27.43 16.28
CA SER A 331 10.19 -27.66 16.47
C SER A 331 10.45 -28.87 17.37
N ALA A 332 9.71 -28.99 18.49
CA ALA A 332 9.86 -30.13 19.40
C ALA A 332 9.47 -31.46 18.73
N ILE A 333 8.36 -31.49 17.99
CA ILE A 333 7.92 -32.69 17.26
C ILE A 333 8.94 -33.04 16.16
N MET A 334 9.47 -32.05 15.46
CA MET A 334 10.47 -32.23 14.41
C MET A 334 11.78 -32.82 14.98
N ALA A 335 12.20 -32.37 16.16
CA ALA A 335 13.34 -32.97 16.87
C ALA A 335 13.12 -34.47 17.17
N MET A 336 11.91 -34.81 17.64
CA MET A 336 11.56 -36.23 17.87
C MET A 336 11.60 -37.05 16.54
N VAL A 337 11.08 -36.50 15.46
CA VAL A 337 11.10 -37.15 14.14
C VAL A 337 12.54 -37.43 13.72
N LEU A 338 13.46 -36.49 13.83
CA LEU A 338 14.86 -36.65 13.43
C LEU A 338 15.63 -37.65 14.31
N ILE A 339 15.30 -37.74 15.59
CA ILE A 339 15.96 -38.65 16.51
C ILE A 339 15.45 -40.08 16.30
N PHE A 340 14.13 -40.28 16.12
CA PHE A 340 13.53 -41.60 16.20
C PHE A 340 13.11 -42.22 14.85
N THR A 341 12.98 -41.39 13.77
CA THR A 341 12.42 -41.88 12.50
C THR A 341 13.35 -41.73 11.29
N ALA A 342 14.60 -41.37 11.48
CA ALA A 342 15.57 -41.19 10.39
C ALA A 342 15.72 -42.43 9.48
N ASP A 343 15.73 -43.64 10.08
CA ASP A 343 15.81 -44.90 9.34
C ASP A 343 14.59 -45.14 8.43
N ILE A 344 13.40 -44.68 8.84
CA ILE A 344 12.19 -44.82 8.02
C ILE A 344 12.24 -43.87 6.82
N LEU A 345 12.81 -42.70 6.99
CA LEU A 345 12.94 -41.69 5.94
C LEU A 345 13.94 -42.13 4.85
N SER A 346 14.86 -43.07 5.13
CA SER A 346 15.81 -43.60 4.16
C SER A 346 15.15 -44.38 3.01
N TYR A 347 13.95 -44.92 3.22
CA TYR A 347 13.16 -45.65 2.22
C TYR A 347 12.30 -44.74 1.32
N ILE A 348 12.45 -43.45 1.41
CA ILE A 348 11.67 -42.51 0.57
C ILE A 348 12.14 -42.64 -0.88
N PRO A 349 11.22 -42.94 -1.84
CA PRO A 349 11.56 -43.01 -3.25
C PRO A 349 11.76 -41.60 -3.85
N ASN A 350 12.82 -41.42 -4.65
CA ASN A 350 13.08 -40.15 -5.35
C ASN A 350 11.91 -39.77 -6.28
N ALA A 351 11.29 -40.73 -6.95
CA ALA A 351 10.12 -40.53 -7.79
C ALA A 351 8.89 -39.97 -7.00
N ALA A 352 8.72 -40.41 -5.74
CA ALA A 352 7.67 -39.90 -4.88
C ALA A 352 7.94 -38.46 -4.43
N LEU A 353 9.18 -38.11 -4.08
CA LEU A 353 9.58 -36.73 -3.76
C LEU A 353 9.34 -35.81 -4.97
N ALA A 354 9.78 -36.26 -6.16
CA ALA A 354 9.54 -35.48 -7.39
C ALA A 354 8.05 -35.23 -7.64
N ALA A 355 7.19 -36.25 -7.45
CA ALA A 355 5.74 -36.12 -7.58
C ALA A 355 5.17 -35.12 -6.56
N ILE A 356 5.63 -35.16 -5.30
CA ILE A 356 5.21 -34.22 -4.24
C ILE A 356 5.63 -32.78 -4.60
N ILE A 357 6.89 -32.59 -5.03
CA ILE A 357 7.41 -31.28 -5.44
C ILE A 357 6.58 -30.74 -6.64
N CYS A 358 6.31 -31.59 -7.62
CA CYS A 358 5.48 -31.25 -8.77
C CYS A 358 4.09 -30.80 -8.33
N SER A 359 3.45 -31.48 -7.36
CA SER A 359 2.16 -31.06 -6.80
C SER A 359 2.21 -29.69 -6.13
N ILE A 360 3.34 -29.36 -5.47
CA ILE A 360 3.56 -28.03 -4.88
C ILE A 360 3.67 -26.98 -5.99
N GLY A 361 4.43 -27.28 -7.06
CA GLY A 361 4.55 -26.42 -8.24
C GLY A 361 3.20 -26.07 -8.86
N PHE A 362 2.32 -27.05 -9.06
CA PHE A 362 0.95 -26.83 -9.54
C PHE A 362 0.13 -25.93 -8.63
N ARG A 363 0.28 -26.01 -7.31
CA ARG A 363 -0.44 -25.14 -6.36
C ARG A 363 0.07 -23.71 -6.31
N LEU A 364 1.33 -23.48 -6.62
CA LEU A 364 1.88 -22.12 -6.73
C LEU A 364 1.34 -21.38 -7.97
N PHE A 365 0.92 -22.14 -8.99
CA PHE A 365 0.32 -21.59 -10.20
C PHE A 365 -1.18 -21.31 -9.98
N ASP A 366 -1.48 -20.14 -9.41
CA ASP A 366 -2.86 -19.73 -9.09
C ASP A 366 -3.55 -19.09 -10.30
N PHE A 367 -4.15 -19.94 -11.14
CA PHE A 367 -4.92 -19.49 -12.31
C PHE A 367 -6.08 -18.54 -11.95
N SER A 368 -6.71 -18.72 -10.79
CA SER A 368 -7.83 -17.90 -10.37
C SER A 368 -7.38 -16.46 -10.16
N ARG A 369 -6.30 -16.25 -9.41
CA ARG A 369 -5.75 -14.91 -9.17
C ARG A 369 -5.23 -14.25 -10.45
N LEU A 370 -4.57 -14.99 -11.34
CA LEU A 370 -4.13 -14.46 -12.63
C LEU A 370 -5.32 -14.00 -13.48
N ARG A 371 -6.40 -14.78 -13.51
CA ARG A 371 -7.64 -14.43 -14.18
C ARG A 371 -8.30 -13.19 -13.59
N ASP A 372 -8.35 -13.08 -12.27
CA ASP A 372 -8.93 -11.92 -11.57
C ASP A 372 -8.15 -10.64 -11.89
N ILE A 373 -6.81 -10.71 -11.90
CA ILE A 373 -5.95 -9.58 -12.30
C ILE A 373 -6.23 -9.18 -13.76
N TRP A 374 -6.37 -10.16 -14.67
CA TRP A 374 -6.69 -9.90 -16.08
C TRP A 374 -7.99 -9.12 -16.27
N HIS A 375 -9.03 -9.48 -15.52
CA HIS A 375 -10.34 -8.82 -15.61
C HIS A 375 -10.36 -7.44 -14.96
N THR A 376 -9.51 -7.21 -13.95
CA THR A 376 -9.46 -5.95 -13.20
C THR A 376 -8.53 -4.92 -13.86
N HIS A 377 -7.27 -5.30 -14.14
CA HIS A 377 -6.24 -4.40 -14.65
C HIS A 377 -5.28 -5.09 -15.62
N LYS A 378 -5.44 -4.83 -16.92
CA LYS A 378 -4.62 -5.44 -17.98
C LYS A 378 -3.11 -5.18 -17.85
N ILE A 379 -2.74 -3.98 -17.38
CA ILE A 379 -1.32 -3.62 -17.21
C ILE A 379 -0.71 -4.41 -16.04
N GLU A 380 -1.43 -4.56 -14.95
CA GLU A 380 -0.99 -5.37 -13.80
C GLU A 380 -0.85 -6.85 -14.17
N PHE A 381 -1.75 -7.36 -15.01
CA PHE A 381 -1.61 -8.69 -15.58
C PHE A 381 -0.35 -8.82 -16.45
N LEU A 382 -0.05 -7.83 -17.28
CA LEU A 382 1.17 -7.85 -18.08
C LEU A 382 2.42 -7.92 -17.20
N ILE A 383 2.45 -7.16 -16.10
CA ILE A 383 3.56 -7.19 -15.13
C ILE A 383 3.65 -8.57 -14.47
N ALA A 384 2.52 -9.17 -14.08
CA ALA A 384 2.50 -10.53 -13.54
C ALA A 384 3.02 -11.56 -14.56
N MET A 385 2.68 -11.42 -15.85
CA MET A 385 3.19 -12.27 -16.92
C MET A 385 4.68 -12.07 -17.17
N VAL A 386 5.17 -10.83 -17.14
CA VAL A 386 6.62 -10.54 -17.21
C VAL A 386 7.34 -11.20 -16.06
N ALA A 387 6.82 -11.11 -14.83
CA ALA A 387 7.38 -11.78 -13.66
C ALA A 387 7.42 -13.30 -13.85
N LEU A 388 6.30 -13.91 -14.27
CA LEU A 388 6.20 -15.34 -14.53
C LEU A 388 7.23 -15.81 -15.57
N VAL A 389 7.25 -15.17 -16.74
CA VAL A 389 8.12 -15.55 -17.85
C VAL A 389 9.60 -15.34 -17.50
N SER A 390 9.92 -14.21 -16.84
CA SER A 390 11.30 -13.93 -16.41
C SER A 390 11.80 -14.95 -15.41
N VAL A 391 10.97 -15.33 -14.43
CA VAL A 391 11.33 -16.37 -13.44
C VAL A 391 11.49 -17.73 -14.11
N ALA A 392 10.57 -18.10 -14.99
CA ALA A 392 10.61 -19.39 -15.68
C ALA A 392 11.83 -19.53 -16.59
N ILE A 393 12.19 -18.50 -17.35
CA ILE A 393 13.26 -18.60 -18.38
C ILE A 393 14.63 -18.21 -17.82
N LEU A 394 14.71 -17.11 -17.05
CA LEU A 394 15.98 -16.55 -16.56
C LEU A 394 16.36 -17.04 -15.16
N GLY A 395 15.47 -17.83 -14.55
CA GLY A 395 15.61 -18.31 -13.18
C GLY A 395 15.05 -17.35 -12.13
N VAL A 396 14.88 -17.87 -10.92
CA VAL A 396 14.19 -17.19 -9.81
C VAL A 396 14.85 -15.87 -9.43
N GLN A 397 16.18 -15.87 -9.32
CA GLN A 397 16.95 -14.70 -8.88
C GLN A 397 16.83 -13.52 -9.85
N LYS A 398 17.09 -13.75 -11.13
CA LYS A 398 17.01 -12.70 -12.16
C LYS A 398 15.56 -12.27 -12.40
N GLY A 399 14.65 -13.24 -12.37
CA GLY A 399 13.23 -13.02 -12.61
C GLY A 399 12.59 -12.10 -11.58
N ILE A 400 12.91 -12.24 -10.30
CA ILE A 400 12.35 -11.35 -9.26
C ILE A 400 12.88 -9.92 -9.39
N VAL A 401 14.15 -9.73 -9.70
CA VAL A 401 14.74 -8.39 -9.89
C VAL A 401 14.04 -7.68 -11.04
N ILE A 402 13.84 -8.36 -12.17
CA ILE A 402 13.12 -7.82 -13.32
C ILE A 402 11.67 -7.48 -12.94
N ALA A 403 10.99 -8.36 -12.23
CA ALA A 403 9.61 -8.16 -11.81
C ALA A 403 9.44 -6.96 -10.86
N VAL A 404 10.32 -6.80 -9.89
CA VAL A 404 10.35 -5.65 -8.97
C VAL A 404 10.63 -4.36 -9.75
N PHE A 405 11.60 -4.40 -10.67
CA PHE A 405 11.91 -3.25 -11.53
C PHE A 405 10.67 -2.77 -12.30
N PHE A 406 9.96 -3.67 -12.99
CA PHE A 406 8.76 -3.30 -13.74
C PHE A 406 7.62 -2.81 -12.82
N SER A 407 7.51 -3.36 -11.61
CA SER A 407 6.55 -2.89 -10.60
C SER A 407 6.82 -1.44 -10.19
N LEU A 408 8.09 -1.11 -9.93
CA LEU A 408 8.51 0.26 -9.59
C LEU A 408 8.29 1.22 -10.76
N VAL A 409 8.63 0.80 -11.99
CA VAL A 409 8.40 1.62 -13.20
C VAL A 409 6.91 1.93 -13.37
N GLU A 410 6.03 0.95 -13.18
CA GLU A 410 4.58 1.19 -13.29
C GLU A 410 4.06 2.11 -12.18
N ARG A 411 4.58 1.99 -10.97
CA ARG A 411 4.24 2.89 -9.86
C ARG A 411 4.65 4.33 -10.19
N LEU A 412 5.90 4.53 -10.61
CA LEU A 412 6.41 5.84 -11.05
C LEU A 412 5.60 6.40 -12.22
N ARG A 413 5.20 5.54 -13.18
CA ARG A 413 4.36 5.96 -14.30
C ARG A 413 3.00 6.48 -13.86
N ARG A 414 2.36 5.88 -12.84
CA ARG A 414 1.08 6.34 -12.29
C ARG A 414 1.24 7.69 -11.57
N GLU A 415 2.32 7.88 -10.82
CA GLU A 415 2.64 9.14 -10.15
C GLU A 415 3.04 10.24 -11.13
N TYR A 416 3.73 9.89 -12.22
CA TYR A 416 4.12 10.82 -13.30
C TYR A 416 2.93 11.41 -14.06
N ARG A 417 1.82 10.67 -14.22
CA ARG A 417 0.61 11.11 -14.93
C ARG A 417 -0.64 10.91 -14.08
N PRO A 418 -0.80 11.70 -13.02
CA PRO A 418 -1.99 11.61 -12.20
C PRO A 418 -3.23 12.03 -12.97
N GLU A 419 -4.39 11.71 -12.42
CA GLU A 419 -5.65 12.21 -12.97
C GLU A 419 -5.70 13.73 -12.82
N ASP A 420 -5.91 14.44 -13.93
CA ASP A 420 -6.04 15.89 -13.97
C ASP A 420 -7.23 16.29 -14.82
N GLY A 421 -7.75 17.48 -14.59
CA GLY A 421 -8.89 17.94 -15.37
C GLY A 421 -9.33 19.36 -15.05
N ILE A 422 -10.20 19.86 -15.91
CA ILE A 422 -10.88 21.14 -15.72
C ILE A 422 -12.15 20.88 -14.89
N LEU A 423 -12.32 21.62 -13.82
CA LEU A 423 -13.53 21.58 -13.01
C LEU A 423 -14.62 22.46 -13.65
N LEU A 424 -15.76 21.83 -13.89
CA LEU A 424 -16.94 22.48 -14.45
C LEU A 424 -18.09 22.36 -13.46
N ARG A 425 -18.96 23.36 -13.43
CA ARG A 425 -20.09 23.36 -12.51
C ARG A 425 -21.23 22.53 -13.08
N ASP A 426 -21.62 21.49 -12.38
CA ASP A 426 -22.83 20.75 -12.69
C ASP A 426 -24.06 21.59 -12.26
N GLN A 427 -24.92 21.91 -13.21
CA GLN A 427 -26.12 22.73 -12.94
C GLN A 427 -27.16 21.98 -12.11
N LYS A 428 -27.17 20.64 -12.15
CA LYS A 428 -28.16 19.82 -11.41
C LYS A 428 -27.80 19.65 -9.94
N ILE A 429 -26.50 19.52 -9.61
CA ILE A 429 -26.03 19.19 -8.26
C ILE A 429 -25.47 20.42 -7.54
N SER A 430 -25.27 21.56 -8.22
CA SER A 430 -24.57 22.75 -7.71
C SER A 430 -23.13 22.50 -7.22
N GLU A 431 -22.55 21.38 -7.56
CA GLU A 431 -21.18 20.99 -7.20
C GLU A 431 -20.24 21.08 -8.41
N TRP A 432 -18.94 21.17 -8.12
CA TRP A 432 -17.90 21.18 -9.14
C TRP A 432 -17.49 19.76 -9.47
N ALA A 433 -17.73 19.34 -10.70
CA ALA A 433 -17.32 18.02 -11.20
C ALA A 433 -16.06 18.14 -12.05
N ALA A 434 -15.09 17.25 -11.80
CA ALA A 434 -13.88 17.14 -12.62
C ALA A 434 -14.22 16.47 -13.95
N THR A 435 -14.01 17.19 -15.05
CA THR A 435 -14.17 16.65 -16.39
C THR A 435 -12.79 16.45 -17.01
N ARG A 436 -12.47 15.22 -17.43
CA ARG A 436 -11.26 14.97 -18.23
C ARG A 436 -11.32 15.78 -19.51
N ILE A 437 -10.19 16.34 -19.92
CA ILE A 437 -10.04 17.18 -21.13
C ILE A 437 -10.38 16.43 -22.44
N GLN A 438 -10.84 15.18 -22.38
CA GLN A 438 -11.24 14.35 -23.52
C GLN A 438 -12.75 14.24 -23.60
N GLY A 439 -13.40 15.07 -24.40
CA GLY A 439 -14.79 14.87 -24.78
C GLY A 439 -15.61 16.15 -24.94
N ASN A 440 -16.44 16.18 -25.98
CA ASN A 440 -17.46 17.21 -26.27
C ASN A 440 -18.59 17.14 -25.20
N HIS A 441 -18.46 17.84 -24.09
CA HIS A 441 -19.55 18.00 -23.14
C HIS A 441 -20.28 19.31 -23.37
N ARG A 442 -21.52 19.22 -23.88
CA ARG A 442 -22.34 20.37 -24.31
C ARG A 442 -23.05 21.15 -23.19
N ASP A 443 -23.13 20.61 -21.95
CA ASP A 443 -24.03 21.14 -20.91
C ASP A 443 -23.32 21.62 -19.63
N ILE A 444 -21.99 21.81 -19.64
CA ILE A 444 -21.23 22.14 -18.44
C ILE A 444 -20.56 23.49 -18.64
N THR A 445 -20.91 24.49 -17.82
CA THR A 445 -20.44 25.88 -17.94
C THR A 445 -19.44 26.24 -16.86
N SER A 446 -18.27 26.73 -17.28
CA SER A 446 -17.41 27.55 -16.42
C SER A 446 -17.87 29.01 -16.44
N PRO A 447 -17.67 29.80 -15.37
CA PRO A 447 -17.85 31.26 -15.44
C PRO A 447 -16.98 31.81 -16.58
N GLU A 448 -17.50 32.83 -17.30
CA GLU A 448 -16.79 33.40 -18.45
C GLU A 448 -15.39 33.87 -18.07
N GLY A 449 -14.36 33.40 -18.80
CA GLY A 449 -12.97 33.78 -18.57
C GLY A 449 -12.28 33.12 -17.35
N VAL A 450 -12.96 32.22 -16.62
CA VAL A 450 -12.37 31.52 -15.46
C VAL A 450 -12.10 30.07 -15.81
N LEU A 451 -10.84 29.64 -15.70
CA LEU A 451 -10.39 28.25 -15.84
C LEU A 451 -10.06 27.69 -14.47
N ILE A 452 -10.74 26.62 -14.05
CA ILE A 452 -10.47 25.94 -12.80
C ILE A 452 -9.81 24.60 -13.13
N TYR A 453 -8.56 24.44 -12.73
CA TYR A 453 -7.78 23.26 -13.00
C TYR A 453 -7.50 22.48 -11.72
N ARG A 454 -7.79 21.18 -11.72
CA ARG A 454 -7.48 20.25 -10.62
C ARG A 454 -6.38 19.30 -11.03
N PHE A 455 -5.37 19.18 -10.18
CA PHE A 455 -4.31 18.19 -10.27
C PHE A 455 -4.52 17.14 -9.18
N GLY A 456 -4.57 15.86 -9.54
CA GLY A 456 -5.04 14.78 -8.66
C GLY A 456 -3.92 14.09 -7.85
N SER A 457 -2.80 14.75 -7.62
CA SER A 457 -1.66 14.22 -6.86
C SER A 457 -0.84 15.36 -6.27
N ASP A 458 0.07 15.04 -5.36
CA ASP A 458 1.13 15.93 -4.92
C ASP A 458 2.03 16.33 -6.11
N ILE A 459 2.72 17.48 -6.01
CA ILE A 459 3.56 18.00 -7.10
C ILE A 459 5.03 17.83 -6.69
N PHE A 460 5.67 16.82 -7.27
CA PHE A 460 7.07 16.49 -7.04
C PHE A 460 7.89 16.55 -8.34
N PHE A 461 9.21 16.35 -8.22
CA PHE A 461 10.14 16.44 -9.35
C PHE A 461 9.71 15.55 -10.54
N GLU A 462 9.13 14.38 -10.30
CA GLU A 462 8.73 13.45 -11.35
C GLU A 462 7.55 13.94 -12.21
N ASN A 463 6.63 14.75 -11.66
CA ASN A 463 5.43 15.19 -12.36
C ASN A 463 5.34 16.72 -12.58
N ALA A 464 6.28 17.50 -12.08
CA ALA A 464 6.29 18.96 -12.17
C ALA A 464 6.22 19.48 -13.63
N ASP A 465 6.99 18.89 -14.55
CA ASP A 465 6.95 19.24 -15.95
C ASP A 465 5.64 18.83 -16.65
N TYR A 466 5.06 17.69 -16.24
CA TYR A 466 3.74 17.27 -16.70
C TYR A 466 2.68 18.28 -16.26
N PHE A 467 2.69 18.68 -15.01
CA PHE A 467 1.79 19.68 -14.43
C PHE A 467 1.87 21.02 -15.22
N ILE A 468 3.06 21.55 -15.48
CA ILE A 468 3.25 22.78 -16.25
C ILE A 468 2.67 22.64 -17.67
N ARG A 469 2.99 21.53 -18.35
CA ARG A 469 2.48 21.29 -19.74
C ARG A 469 0.96 21.20 -19.76
N ARG A 470 0.35 20.54 -18.77
CA ARG A 470 -1.10 20.36 -18.72
C ARG A 470 -1.84 21.67 -18.47
N ILE A 471 -1.34 22.50 -17.58
CA ILE A 471 -1.91 23.84 -17.35
C ILE A 471 -1.81 24.68 -18.64
N LYS A 472 -0.64 24.66 -19.30
CA LYS A 472 -0.45 25.36 -20.57
C LYS A 472 -1.46 24.89 -21.61
N GLN A 473 -1.59 23.59 -21.84
CA GLN A 473 -2.55 23.02 -22.78
C GLN A 473 -3.99 23.37 -22.42
N SER A 474 -4.32 23.48 -21.12
CA SER A 474 -5.66 23.86 -20.66
C SER A 474 -5.97 25.32 -20.95
N ILE A 475 -4.99 26.21 -20.82
CA ILE A 475 -5.13 27.64 -21.17
C ILE A 475 -5.23 27.81 -22.68
N ASP A 476 -4.29 27.22 -23.43
CA ASP A 476 -4.20 27.36 -24.89
C ASP A 476 -5.38 26.69 -25.62
N GLY A 477 -5.95 25.63 -25.05
CA GLY A 477 -7.12 24.91 -25.57
C GLY A 477 -8.48 25.46 -25.13
N ALA A 478 -8.52 26.53 -24.36
CA ALA A 478 -9.76 27.12 -23.89
C ALA A 478 -10.53 27.78 -25.05
N LYS A 479 -11.85 27.53 -25.14
CA LYS A 479 -12.71 28.08 -26.21
C LYS A 479 -12.89 29.61 -26.12
N LYS A 480 -12.68 30.18 -24.94
CA LYS A 480 -12.75 31.64 -24.67
C LYS A 480 -11.46 32.09 -24.01
N PRO A 481 -11.05 33.37 -24.16
CA PRO A 481 -9.89 33.89 -23.48
C PRO A 481 -9.96 33.65 -21.96
N VAL A 482 -8.89 33.11 -21.38
CA VAL A 482 -8.77 32.87 -19.94
C VAL A 482 -8.23 34.13 -19.28
N ASN A 483 -9.05 34.74 -18.40
CA ASN A 483 -8.64 35.91 -17.61
C ASN A 483 -8.19 35.52 -16.21
N THR A 484 -8.64 34.35 -15.73
CA THR A 484 -8.32 33.83 -14.41
C THR A 484 -8.10 32.33 -14.44
N LEU A 485 -6.98 31.87 -13.87
CA LEU A 485 -6.65 30.48 -13.62
C LEU A 485 -6.78 30.22 -12.11
N ILE A 486 -7.61 29.27 -11.73
CA ILE A 486 -7.71 28.79 -10.34
C ILE A 486 -7.17 27.36 -10.29
N LEU A 487 -6.11 27.15 -9.52
CA LEU A 487 -5.63 25.80 -9.19
C LEU A 487 -6.42 25.26 -7.99
N ASP A 488 -7.16 24.20 -8.19
CA ASP A 488 -7.77 23.46 -7.07
C ASP A 488 -6.74 22.50 -6.45
N ALA A 489 -6.19 22.89 -5.31
CA ALA A 489 -5.17 22.16 -4.56
C ALA A 489 -5.77 21.12 -3.60
N GLY A 490 -7.06 20.78 -3.70
CA GLY A 490 -7.72 19.85 -2.76
C GLY A 490 -7.17 18.42 -2.75
N ALA A 491 -6.43 18.04 -3.79
CA ALA A 491 -5.72 16.74 -3.86
C ALA A 491 -4.20 16.87 -3.66
N ILE A 492 -3.69 18.08 -3.42
CA ILE A 492 -2.28 18.36 -3.19
C ILE A 492 -2.08 18.48 -1.68
N SER A 493 -1.38 17.54 -1.08
CA SER A 493 -1.05 17.56 0.35
C SER A 493 0.39 17.95 0.62
N ASP A 494 1.28 17.77 -0.38
CA ASP A 494 2.72 18.00 -0.26
C ASP A 494 3.32 18.52 -1.59
N ILE A 495 4.43 19.22 -1.50
CA ILE A 495 5.23 19.68 -2.64
C ILE A 495 6.72 19.61 -2.30
N ASP A 496 7.56 19.26 -3.25
CA ASP A 496 9.00 19.38 -3.14
C ASP A 496 9.52 20.73 -3.71
N TYR A 497 10.83 20.91 -3.66
CA TYR A 497 11.48 22.11 -4.22
C TYR A 497 11.15 22.32 -5.71
N THR A 498 11.09 21.23 -6.49
CA THR A 498 10.80 21.26 -7.94
C THR A 498 9.34 21.58 -8.20
N GLY A 499 8.42 21.01 -7.42
CA GLY A 499 7.00 21.33 -7.46
C GLY A 499 6.71 22.78 -7.12
N ALA A 500 7.38 23.32 -6.10
CA ALA A 500 7.29 24.73 -5.75
C ALA A 500 7.81 25.64 -6.88
N ALA A 501 8.93 25.27 -7.51
CA ALA A 501 9.47 25.99 -8.67
C ALA A 501 8.50 25.97 -9.87
N ALA A 502 7.80 24.84 -10.08
CA ALA A 502 6.78 24.71 -11.12
C ALA A 502 5.58 25.66 -10.86
N LEU A 503 5.08 25.74 -9.63
CA LEU A 503 4.03 26.68 -9.23
C LEU A 503 4.44 28.13 -9.46
N LYS A 504 5.65 28.50 -9.03
CA LYS A 504 6.21 29.85 -9.26
C LYS A 504 6.31 30.19 -10.76
N LYS A 505 6.76 29.24 -11.58
CA LYS A 505 6.85 29.40 -13.04
C LYS A 505 5.47 29.61 -13.67
N ILE A 506 4.44 28.91 -13.19
CA ILE A 506 3.06 29.10 -13.68
C ILE A 506 2.55 30.49 -13.25
N ALA A 507 2.75 30.89 -12.00
CA ALA A 507 2.34 32.20 -11.50
C ALA A 507 3.00 33.34 -12.32
N ALA A 508 4.31 33.28 -12.52
CA ALA A 508 5.05 34.24 -13.32
C ALA A 508 4.56 34.32 -14.79
N ARG A 509 4.27 33.18 -15.40
CA ARG A 509 3.69 33.13 -16.75
C ARG A 509 2.31 33.77 -16.78
N CYS A 510 1.43 33.42 -15.86
CA CYS A 510 0.09 34.00 -15.80
C CYS A 510 0.15 35.52 -15.66
N MET A 511 1.09 36.04 -14.87
CA MET A 511 1.34 37.49 -14.77
C MET A 511 1.75 38.09 -16.13
N GLY A 512 2.65 37.41 -16.86
CA GLY A 512 3.09 37.86 -18.19
C GLY A 512 1.97 37.84 -19.24
N ASP A 513 1.05 36.91 -19.15
CA ASP A 513 -0.10 36.74 -20.05
C ASP A 513 -1.35 37.52 -19.59
N ASN A 514 -1.26 38.38 -18.56
CA ASN A 514 -2.36 39.10 -17.92
C ASN A 514 -3.49 38.18 -17.38
N ILE A 515 -3.13 36.96 -17.01
CA ILE A 515 -4.03 35.98 -16.38
C ILE A 515 -3.87 36.06 -14.88
N LYS A 516 -4.95 36.25 -14.14
CA LYS A 516 -4.94 36.21 -12.67
C LYS A 516 -4.78 34.77 -12.20
N PHE A 517 -3.73 34.45 -11.45
CA PHE A 517 -3.50 33.12 -10.88
C PHE A 517 -3.95 33.07 -9.41
N SER A 518 -4.69 32.05 -9.05
CA SER A 518 -5.19 31.82 -7.69
C SER A 518 -5.12 30.34 -7.33
N ILE A 519 -4.97 30.03 -6.05
CA ILE A 519 -4.94 28.65 -5.53
C ILE A 519 -6.06 28.48 -4.51
N ALA A 520 -6.86 27.42 -4.64
CA ALA A 520 -7.98 27.12 -3.75
C ALA A 520 -7.81 25.76 -3.05
N HIS A 521 -8.50 25.52 -1.94
CA HIS A 521 -8.43 24.34 -1.09
C HIS A 521 -7.03 24.08 -0.52
N VAL A 522 -6.30 25.11 -0.17
CA VAL A 522 -4.98 24.99 0.45
C VAL A 522 -5.14 24.57 1.91
N SER A 523 -4.58 23.40 2.24
CA SER A 523 -4.56 22.91 3.62
C SER A 523 -3.55 23.72 4.47
N PRO A 524 -3.69 23.77 5.81
CA PRO A 524 -2.72 24.46 6.67
C PRO A 524 -1.28 23.94 6.52
N GLY A 525 -1.11 22.61 6.32
CA GLY A 525 0.20 22.03 6.08
C GLY A 525 0.84 22.47 4.75
N LEU A 526 0.03 22.51 3.69
CA LEU A 526 0.48 22.97 2.37
C LEU A 526 0.79 24.49 2.37
N GLN A 527 0.04 25.28 3.16
CA GLN A 527 0.34 26.71 3.32
C GLN A 527 1.74 26.95 3.92
N VAL A 528 2.10 26.18 4.94
CA VAL A 528 3.45 26.27 5.53
C VAL A 528 4.54 25.95 4.49
N LEU A 529 4.30 24.97 3.62
CA LEU A 529 5.24 24.65 2.53
C LEU A 529 5.29 25.78 1.49
N PHE A 530 4.16 26.38 1.13
CA PHE A 530 4.12 27.53 0.24
C PHE A 530 4.91 28.71 0.78
N ASP A 531 4.79 28.98 2.07
CA ASP A 531 5.53 30.04 2.74
C ASP A 531 7.05 29.73 2.76
N ASN A 532 7.42 28.52 3.16
CA ASN A 532 8.82 28.09 3.22
C ASN A 532 9.51 28.08 1.85
N TYR A 533 8.81 27.71 0.80
CA TYR A 533 9.35 27.70 -0.56
C TYR A 533 9.16 29.02 -1.32
N GLY A 534 8.57 30.06 -0.69
CA GLY A 534 8.35 31.36 -1.32
C GLY A 534 7.31 31.36 -2.46
N VAL A 535 6.35 30.42 -2.43
CA VAL A 535 5.21 30.39 -3.39
C VAL A 535 4.21 31.49 -3.03
N THR A 536 3.95 31.69 -1.74
CA THR A 536 3.05 32.72 -1.23
C THR A 536 3.48 34.13 -1.62
N GLU A 537 4.80 34.39 -1.67
CA GLU A 537 5.34 35.71 -2.08
C GLU A 537 5.04 36.04 -3.53
N ILE A 538 5.06 35.03 -4.43
CA ILE A 538 4.85 35.23 -5.86
C ILE A 538 3.36 35.23 -6.21
N VAL A 539 2.58 34.34 -5.61
CA VAL A 539 1.12 34.23 -5.86
C VAL A 539 0.36 35.36 -5.18
N GLY A 540 0.80 35.78 -4.00
CA GLY A 540 0.13 36.74 -3.13
C GLY A 540 -0.84 36.04 -2.16
N SER A 541 -0.76 36.40 -0.87
CA SER A 541 -1.63 35.84 0.16
C SER A 541 -3.13 36.01 -0.13
N ASP A 542 -3.49 37.09 -0.80
CA ASP A 542 -4.87 37.42 -1.17
C ASP A 542 -5.46 36.54 -2.28
N PHE A 543 -4.61 35.74 -2.96
CA PHE A 543 -4.98 34.82 -4.03
C PHE A 543 -4.93 33.35 -3.60
N ILE A 544 -4.72 33.09 -2.31
CA ILE A 544 -4.72 31.75 -1.70
C ILE A 544 -5.99 31.62 -0.86
N TYR A 545 -6.86 30.67 -1.23
CA TYR A 545 -8.18 30.52 -0.66
C TYR A 545 -8.36 29.17 0.02
N GLN A 546 -9.12 29.13 1.12
CA GLN A 546 -9.47 27.87 1.79
C GLN A 546 -10.57 27.08 1.06
N SER A 547 -11.35 27.74 0.20
CA SER A 547 -12.41 27.09 -0.55
C SER A 547 -12.48 27.54 -2.01
N LEU A 548 -12.84 26.61 -2.90
CA LEU A 548 -13.04 26.91 -4.32
C LEU A 548 -14.21 27.89 -4.53
N ARG A 549 -15.23 27.82 -3.69
CA ARG A 549 -16.38 28.76 -3.75
C ARG A 549 -15.93 30.20 -3.51
N GLU A 550 -15.03 30.40 -2.59
CA GLU A 550 -14.46 31.72 -2.27
C GLU A 550 -13.59 32.20 -3.45
N ALA A 551 -12.68 31.36 -3.93
CA ALA A 551 -11.83 31.68 -5.06
C ALA A 551 -12.63 32.09 -6.31
N VAL A 552 -13.71 31.39 -6.64
CA VAL A 552 -14.55 31.70 -7.81
C VAL A 552 -15.38 33.00 -7.61
N ARG A 553 -15.89 33.21 -6.41
CA ARG A 553 -16.73 34.39 -6.13
C ARG A 553 -15.98 35.72 -6.11
N LEU A 554 -14.70 35.69 -5.75
CA LEU A 554 -13.87 36.89 -5.66
C LEU A 554 -13.20 37.26 -7.00
N GLN A 555 -13.54 36.56 -8.09
CA GLN A 555 -12.98 36.86 -9.42
C GLN A 555 -13.75 38.02 -10.11
N PRO A 556 -13.05 38.87 -10.87
CA PRO A 556 -13.69 39.89 -11.71
C PRO A 556 -14.70 39.25 -12.68
N GLY A 557 -15.91 39.81 -12.76
CA GLY A 557 -16.97 39.31 -13.67
C GLY A 557 -17.89 38.24 -13.07
N THR A 558 -17.55 37.61 -11.94
CA THR A 558 -18.43 36.63 -11.26
C THR A 558 -19.14 37.23 -10.03
N ARG A 559 -18.66 38.39 -9.60
CA ARG A 559 -19.11 39.05 -8.38
C ARG A 559 -20.08 40.19 -8.71
N ARG A 560 -21.22 40.18 -8.04
CA ARG A 560 -22.11 41.33 -8.01
C ARG A 560 -21.74 42.19 -6.80
N PRO A 561 -21.53 43.52 -7.00
CA PRO A 561 -21.32 44.43 -5.88
C PRO A 561 -22.48 44.34 -4.87
N VAL A 562 -22.20 44.55 -3.58
CA VAL A 562 -23.22 44.50 -2.52
C VAL A 562 -24.42 45.35 -2.86
N VAL A 563 -24.22 46.54 -3.43
CA VAL A 563 -25.30 47.44 -3.86
C VAL A 563 -26.22 46.77 -4.89
N GLU A 564 -25.68 46.11 -5.91
CA GLU A 564 -26.48 45.42 -6.91
C GLU A 564 -27.19 44.19 -6.34
N MET A 565 -26.50 43.47 -5.46
CA MET A 565 -27.08 42.31 -4.77
C MET A 565 -28.31 42.75 -3.95
N VAL A 566 -28.21 43.82 -3.16
CA VAL A 566 -29.32 44.30 -2.35
C VAL A 566 -30.46 44.85 -3.22
N LYS A 567 -30.15 45.61 -4.28
CA LYS A 567 -31.15 46.10 -5.23
C LYS A 567 -31.92 44.98 -5.92
N SER A 568 -31.26 43.86 -6.22
CA SER A 568 -31.89 42.68 -6.85
C SER A 568 -32.95 42.01 -5.97
N LEU A 569 -32.97 42.28 -4.66
CA LEU A 569 -34.01 41.77 -3.75
C LEU A 569 -35.32 42.52 -3.83
N GLY A 570 -35.34 43.72 -4.46
CA GLY A 570 -36.52 44.53 -4.64
C GLY A 570 -37.17 45.02 -3.32
N LEU A 571 -36.36 45.27 -2.28
CA LEU A 571 -36.81 45.66 -0.95
C LEU A 571 -36.99 47.19 -0.86
N ASN A 572 -37.99 47.63 -0.09
CA ASN A 572 -38.10 49.02 0.26
C ASN A 572 -36.95 49.44 1.20
N ILE A 573 -36.35 50.59 0.97
CA ILE A 573 -35.18 51.08 1.71
C ILE A 573 -35.40 51.21 3.24
N ASN A 574 -36.67 51.31 3.66
CA ASN A 574 -37.04 51.39 5.08
C ASN A 574 -37.18 50.02 5.75
N ASP A 575 -37.17 48.93 4.97
CA ASP A 575 -37.42 47.59 5.46
C ASP A 575 -36.16 46.78 5.71
N TYR A 576 -34.99 47.37 5.47
CA TYR A 576 -33.71 46.67 5.66
C TYR A 576 -32.54 47.62 6.02
N VAL A 577 -31.52 47.04 6.61
CA VAL A 577 -30.18 47.64 6.80
C VAL A 577 -29.13 46.59 6.48
N VAL A 578 -28.17 46.91 5.60
CA VAL A 578 -27.00 46.12 5.34
C VAL A 578 -26.01 46.24 6.49
N ILE A 579 -25.51 45.14 6.99
CA ILE A 579 -24.60 45.08 8.12
C ILE A 579 -23.28 44.38 7.77
N GLY A 580 -22.31 44.34 8.68
CA GLY A 580 -21.09 43.56 8.57
C GLY A 580 -20.19 43.98 7.41
N GLY A 581 -19.67 42.99 6.63
CA GLY A 581 -18.74 43.21 5.54
C GLY A 581 -19.25 44.09 4.40
N GLY A 582 -20.57 44.12 4.18
CA GLY A 582 -21.19 44.97 3.16
C GLY A 582 -21.00 46.46 3.37
N VAL A 583 -20.84 46.92 4.62
CA VAL A 583 -20.50 48.31 4.95
C VAL A 583 -19.07 48.64 4.54
N LEU A 584 -18.12 47.75 4.80
CA LEU A 584 -16.71 47.91 4.41
C LEU A 584 -16.58 48.03 2.89
N GLU A 585 -17.33 47.21 2.16
CA GLU A 585 -17.28 47.23 0.71
C GLU A 585 -17.83 48.51 0.10
N VAL A 586 -18.93 49.00 0.57
CA VAL A 586 -19.49 50.26 0.05
C VAL A 586 -18.63 51.48 0.40
N LEU A 587 -17.77 51.37 1.41
CA LEU A 587 -16.76 52.38 1.78
C LEU A 587 -15.44 52.21 1.01
N ASP A 588 -15.33 51.20 0.11
CA ASP A 588 -14.14 50.84 -0.67
C ASP A 588 -12.93 50.40 0.21
N LEU A 589 -13.21 49.91 1.42
CA LEU A 589 -12.18 49.47 2.37
C LEU A 589 -11.80 47.99 2.21
N ARG A 590 -12.81 47.14 1.97
CA ARG A 590 -12.61 45.71 1.80
C ARG A 590 -13.78 45.08 1.07
N GLN A 591 -13.49 44.15 0.18
CA GLN A 591 -14.51 43.39 -0.52
C GLN A 591 -15.18 42.36 0.41
N THR A 592 -16.48 42.08 0.21
CA THR A 592 -17.20 41.03 0.94
C THR A 592 -17.80 39.98 0.03
N VAL A 593 -17.99 38.76 0.55
CA VAL A 593 -18.53 37.60 -0.18
C VAL A 593 -20.03 37.44 0.05
N ASP A 594 -20.49 37.79 1.24
CA ASP A 594 -21.88 37.63 1.67
C ASP A 594 -22.49 38.99 1.98
N VAL A 595 -23.80 39.10 1.76
CA VAL A 595 -24.60 40.27 2.14
C VAL A 595 -25.41 39.88 3.35
N ASP A 596 -25.08 40.50 4.48
CA ASP A 596 -25.82 40.36 5.73
C ASP A 596 -26.83 41.49 5.86
N LEU A 597 -28.12 41.15 6.09
CA LEU A 597 -29.21 42.10 6.16
C LEU A 597 -29.99 41.91 7.46
N VAL A 598 -30.28 43.02 8.14
CA VAL A 598 -31.33 43.04 9.15
C VAL A 598 -32.58 43.61 8.48
N VAL A 599 -33.71 42.90 8.61
CA VAL A 599 -34.95 43.22 7.91
C VAL A 599 -36.12 43.28 8.87
N SER A 600 -37.24 43.90 8.40
CA SER A 600 -38.51 43.89 9.11
C SER A 600 -39.09 42.47 9.23
N LYS A 601 -39.93 42.24 10.24
CA LYS A 601 -40.61 40.95 10.45
C LYS A 601 -41.43 40.52 9.24
N SER A 602 -42.05 41.44 8.53
CA SER A 602 -42.82 41.19 7.32
C SER A 602 -41.93 40.68 6.17
N VAL A 603 -40.76 41.31 5.97
CA VAL A 603 -39.80 40.91 4.95
C VAL A 603 -39.18 39.55 5.30
N TYR A 604 -38.86 39.27 6.57
CA TYR A 604 -38.36 37.98 7.01
C TYR A 604 -39.36 36.86 6.71
N GLY A 605 -40.66 37.06 7.04
CA GLY A 605 -41.73 36.12 6.71
C GLY A 605 -41.81 35.83 5.21
N LYS A 606 -41.81 36.88 4.38
CA LYS A 606 -41.86 36.77 2.92
C LYS A 606 -40.73 35.91 2.36
N PHE A 607 -39.50 36.05 2.84
CA PHE A 607 -38.38 35.24 2.37
C PHE A 607 -38.42 33.79 2.89
N LYS A 608 -38.98 33.57 4.08
CA LYS A 608 -39.24 32.26 4.61
C LYS A 608 -40.25 31.49 3.73
N ASP A 609 -41.33 32.15 3.36
CA ASP A 609 -42.37 31.59 2.48
C ASP A 609 -41.85 31.33 1.05
N LEU A 610 -40.85 32.07 0.59
CA LEU A 610 -40.10 31.86 -0.66
C LEU A 610 -39.08 30.71 -0.58
N GLY A 611 -39.07 29.90 0.46
CA GLY A 611 -38.25 28.69 0.61
C GLY A 611 -36.78 28.96 0.93
N TRP A 612 -36.47 30.06 1.60
CA TRP A 612 -35.11 30.27 2.11
C TRP A 612 -34.87 29.36 3.33
N LYS A 613 -33.69 28.75 3.41
CA LYS A 613 -33.34 27.87 4.54
C LYS A 613 -33.14 28.65 5.82
N GLU A 614 -33.95 28.34 6.84
CA GLU A 614 -33.81 28.89 8.19
C GLU A 614 -32.82 27.96 8.98
N TYR A 615 -31.86 28.55 9.65
CA TYR A 615 -31.02 27.87 10.64
C TYR A 615 -30.93 28.73 11.91
N ILE A 616 -30.68 28.06 13.01
CA ILE A 616 -30.55 28.69 14.33
C ILE A 616 -29.08 28.65 14.69
N GLN A 617 -28.50 29.81 15.04
CA GLN A 617 -27.14 29.89 15.57
C GLN A 617 -27.10 29.41 17.02
N ASP A 618 -25.90 29.12 17.55
CA ASP A 618 -25.68 28.66 18.93
C ASP A 618 -26.21 29.68 19.98
N ASP A 619 -26.32 30.94 19.60
CA ASP A 619 -26.92 32.03 20.43
C ASP A 619 -28.44 32.14 20.31
N GLY A 620 -29.10 31.20 19.64
CA GLY A 620 -30.56 31.14 19.45
C GLY A 620 -31.10 32.04 18.34
N LYS A 621 -30.27 32.75 17.57
CA LYS A 621 -30.69 33.61 16.48
C LYS A 621 -31.14 32.82 15.26
N LYS A 622 -32.30 33.20 14.72
CA LYS A 622 -32.84 32.68 13.47
C LYS A 622 -32.32 33.47 12.28
N ILE A 623 -31.68 32.79 11.35
CA ILE A 623 -31.13 33.38 10.12
C ILE A 623 -31.68 32.64 8.93
N LEU A 624 -32.18 33.36 7.93
CA LEU A 624 -32.49 32.81 6.61
C LEU A 624 -31.30 32.98 5.70
N SER A 625 -30.90 31.90 5.01
CA SER A 625 -29.79 31.96 4.07
C SER A 625 -30.15 31.38 2.70
N LYS A 626 -29.69 32.08 1.65
CA LYS A 626 -29.80 31.62 0.26
C LYS A 626 -28.78 32.38 -0.62
N ARG A 627 -27.93 31.63 -1.34
CA ARG A 627 -27.01 32.12 -2.40
C ARG A 627 -26.20 33.38 -2.05
N GLY A 628 -25.58 33.43 -0.85
CA GLY A 628 -24.72 34.53 -0.44
C GLY A 628 -25.44 35.66 0.27
N TYR A 629 -26.73 35.51 0.59
CA TYR A 629 -27.47 36.39 1.47
C TYR A 629 -27.71 35.72 2.81
N LYS A 630 -27.63 36.53 3.87
CA LYS A 630 -28.05 36.15 5.22
C LYS A 630 -29.00 37.21 5.72
N ILE A 631 -30.21 36.80 6.06
CA ILE A 631 -31.29 37.71 6.49
C ILE A 631 -31.66 37.35 7.93
N MET A 632 -31.71 38.36 8.79
CA MET A 632 -32.05 38.21 10.20
C MET A 632 -32.96 39.37 10.66
N MET A 633 -33.69 39.17 11.76
CA MET A 633 -34.53 40.21 12.34
C MET A 633 -33.79 41.09 13.35
N HIS A 634 -32.72 40.57 13.95
CA HIS A 634 -31.94 41.29 14.95
C HIS A 634 -30.44 41.02 14.75
N TYR A 635 -29.62 42.04 15.00
CA TYR A 635 -28.18 41.93 15.02
C TYR A 635 -27.64 42.43 16.36
N MET A 636 -27.00 41.59 17.14
CA MET A 636 -26.48 41.93 18.48
C MET A 636 -27.50 42.60 19.39
N ARG A 637 -28.71 42.04 19.48
CA ARG A 637 -29.86 42.57 20.21
C ARG A 637 -30.36 43.94 19.73
N ARG A 638 -29.95 44.40 18.54
CA ARG A 638 -30.45 45.61 17.89
C ARG A 638 -31.44 45.21 16.79
N ASP A 639 -32.64 45.80 16.85
CA ASP A 639 -33.66 45.63 15.82
C ASP A 639 -33.45 46.58 14.65
N LEU A 640 -34.27 46.46 13.61
CA LEU A 640 -34.22 47.29 12.42
C LEU A 640 -34.39 48.81 12.79
N ARG A 641 -35.30 49.17 13.71
CA ARG A 641 -35.55 50.56 14.09
C ARG A 641 -34.31 51.21 14.70
N ARG A 642 -33.60 50.50 15.58
CA ARG A 642 -32.38 50.99 16.23
C ARG A 642 -31.25 51.17 15.23
N LEU A 643 -31.06 50.17 14.31
CA LEU A 643 -30.03 50.26 13.29
C LEU A 643 -30.30 51.35 12.25
N THR A 644 -31.56 51.61 11.92
CA THR A 644 -31.95 52.66 10.97
C THR A 644 -31.63 54.06 11.50
N LYS A 645 -31.69 54.30 12.81
CA LYS A 645 -31.48 55.60 13.43
C LYS A 645 -30.08 56.19 13.15
N TYR A 646 -29.06 55.35 13.09
CA TYR A 646 -27.65 55.73 12.86
C TYR A 646 -27.11 55.24 11.53
N SER A 647 -27.96 54.76 10.62
CA SER A 647 -27.61 54.28 9.30
C SER A 647 -27.30 55.39 8.33
N PHE A 648 -26.54 55.09 7.28
CA PHE A 648 -26.33 55.98 6.15
C PHE A 648 -26.82 55.35 4.84
N ILE A 649 -27.09 56.15 3.84
CA ILE A 649 -27.51 55.72 2.51
C ILE A 649 -26.39 56.04 1.52
N LYS A 650 -25.94 55.04 0.77
CA LYS A 650 -24.98 55.20 -0.35
C LYS A 650 -25.50 54.40 -1.55
N ASN A 651 -25.52 55.01 -2.71
CA ASN A 651 -25.99 54.38 -3.97
C ASN A 651 -27.42 53.80 -3.90
N GLY A 652 -28.31 54.41 -3.10
CA GLY A 652 -29.70 53.96 -2.94
C GLY A 652 -29.90 52.73 -2.04
N VAL A 653 -28.90 52.34 -1.29
CA VAL A 653 -28.91 51.20 -0.34
C VAL A 653 -28.59 51.73 1.06
N ARG A 654 -29.29 51.23 2.08
CA ARG A 654 -29.11 51.62 3.48
C ARG A 654 -28.12 50.71 4.18
N PHE A 655 -27.10 51.29 4.80
CA PHE A 655 -26.01 50.63 5.49
C PHE A 655 -25.97 51.00 6.98
N MET A 656 -25.56 50.08 7.83
CA MET A 656 -25.32 50.28 9.25
C MET A 656 -24.29 51.40 9.47
N GLY A 657 -24.48 52.19 10.50
CA GLY A 657 -23.56 53.26 10.87
C GLY A 657 -22.17 52.73 11.22
N ILE A 658 -21.12 53.49 10.88
CA ILE A 658 -19.72 53.07 11.03
C ILE A 658 -19.39 52.82 12.50
N ASN A 659 -19.83 53.69 13.42
CA ASN A 659 -19.60 53.51 14.86
C ASN A 659 -20.29 52.26 15.42
N ASP A 660 -21.53 51.99 14.97
CA ASP A 660 -22.24 50.79 15.34
C ASP A 660 -21.56 49.54 14.82
N LEU A 661 -20.89 49.59 13.65
CA LEU A 661 -20.14 48.50 13.08
C LEU A 661 -18.85 48.23 13.88
N ILE A 662 -18.11 49.31 14.25
CA ILE A 662 -16.91 49.20 15.08
C ILE A 662 -17.24 48.52 16.41
N GLU A 663 -18.27 49.05 17.14
CA GLU A 663 -18.72 48.45 18.42
C GLU A 663 -19.12 46.97 18.25
N SER A 664 -19.76 46.64 17.14
CA SER A 664 -20.13 45.24 16.86
C SER A 664 -18.93 44.33 16.65
N LYS A 665 -17.90 44.83 15.97
CA LYS A 665 -16.65 44.06 15.70
C LYS A 665 -15.78 43.95 16.92
N GLU A 666 -15.70 44.96 17.77
CA GLU A 666 -15.04 44.88 19.08
C GLU A 666 -15.64 43.79 19.96
N ARG A 667 -16.98 43.67 19.98
CA ARG A 667 -17.67 42.61 20.73
C ARG A 667 -17.45 41.19 20.16
N LEU A 668 -17.23 41.05 18.84
CA LEU A 668 -16.93 39.75 18.21
C LEU A 668 -15.50 39.31 18.43
N GLY A 669 -14.53 40.23 18.44
CA GLY A 669 -13.16 40.02 18.87
C GLY A 669 -12.34 39.03 18.04
N ARG A 670 -12.79 38.69 16.82
CA ARG A 670 -12.04 37.76 15.92
C ARG A 670 -10.88 38.51 15.27
N SER A 671 -9.80 37.83 14.89
CA SER A 671 -8.62 38.43 14.21
C SER A 671 -9.01 39.35 13.05
N LYS A 672 -9.89 38.85 12.17
CA LYS A 672 -10.46 39.60 11.04
C LYS A 672 -11.25 40.87 11.46
N ASP A 673 -11.89 40.81 12.61
CA ASP A 673 -12.67 41.98 13.10
C ASP A 673 -11.74 43.07 13.61
N LEU A 674 -10.57 42.76 14.16
CA LEU A 674 -9.54 43.74 14.57
C LEU A 674 -8.94 44.44 13.35
N GLU A 675 -8.67 43.73 12.27
CA GLU A 675 -8.21 44.31 10.99
C GLU A 675 -9.26 45.28 10.41
N ASP A 676 -10.52 44.84 10.40
CA ASP A 676 -11.64 45.65 9.93
C ASP A 676 -11.81 46.95 10.77
N ILE A 677 -11.60 46.90 12.09
CA ILE A 677 -11.65 48.05 12.98
C ILE A 677 -10.54 49.05 12.63
N ASP A 678 -9.31 48.55 12.35
CA ASP A 678 -8.20 49.43 11.97
C ASP A 678 -8.50 50.16 10.64
N LEU A 679 -9.04 49.44 9.64
CA LEU A 679 -9.47 50.05 8.38
C LEU A 679 -10.53 51.12 8.57
N LEU A 680 -11.56 50.88 9.41
CA LEU A 680 -12.64 51.80 9.69
C LEU A 680 -12.12 53.05 10.44
N ASN A 681 -11.23 52.89 11.40
CA ASN A 681 -10.63 53.99 12.14
C ASN A 681 -9.75 54.88 11.24
N LYS A 682 -8.96 54.29 10.33
CA LYS A 682 -8.20 55.02 9.32
C LYS A 682 -9.10 55.83 8.39
N TYR A 683 -10.22 55.20 7.95
CA TYR A 683 -11.22 55.90 7.12
C TYR A 683 -11.87 57.08 7.84
N LEU A 684 -12.24 56.92 9.12
CA LEU A 684 -12.82 58.02 9.89
C LEU A 684 -11.84 59.19 10.07
N LYS A 685 -10.54 58.88 10.34
CA LYS A 685 -9.49 59.91 10.44
C LYS A 685 -9.30 60.65 9.12
N SER A 686 -9.33 59.96 7.98
CA SER A 686 -9.16 60.58 6.65
C SER A 686 -10.35 61.49 6.24
N LYS A 687 -11.52 61.37 6.89
CA LYS A 687 -12.67 62.23 6.66
C LYS A 687 -12.83 63.39 7.66
N SER A 688 -12.05 63.33 8.74
CA SER A 688 -12.03 64.40 9.76
C SER A 688 -10.91 65.44 9.51
N THR A 689 -10.00 65.18 8.58
CA THR A 689 -9.09 66.11 7.93
C THR A 689 -9.66 66.64 6.63
#